data_fdcd41dfb29e376506bbcf5601c12c6d
#
_entry.id   fdcd41dfb29e376506bbcf5601c12c6d
#
_cell.length_a   1.000
_cell.length_b   1.000
_cell.length_c   1.000
_cell.angle_alpha   90.00
_cell.angle_beta   90.00
_cell.angle_gamma   90.00
#
_symmetry.space_group_name_H-M   'P 1'
#
loop_
_entity.id
_entity.type
_entity.pdbx_description
1 polymer ?
#
loop_
_entity_poly.entity_id
_entity_poly.type
_entity_poly.pdbx_seq_one_letter_code
_entity_poly.pdbx_strand_id
1 'polypeptide(L)'
;MNTHSDFASRHIGPQGEERREMLDSLGYRTLDELIADIVPADIRMKAPLDLPAAKSETEALEELRSILRKNKLLKTFIGQGYYGTITPSVILRNVLENPGWYTAYTPYQPEIAQGRLEMLMNFQTMVSSLTGLPVANASLLDEGTAAAEAVTMCRNARPKANTFFVADTCHPQTISVIRTRAAFQGVNIIVGDCSSFDPASIGADLAGVLVQYPDTLGLICDYTDFFSRVHATGALCVVAADLMALTVIREPGAFGTDICIGNTQRFGIPMGFGGPHAAYMSCTDALKRRMPGRLIGMSIDTLGRPAYRLALQTREQHIRRDKATSNICTAQVLLAVLAAFYAVYHGQEGLKRIGTEIHLKTKSLYKVLTEAGIAIENKNFFDTLLLSVPGQADAMVQKALEAGYNIRRVDADHAAISLDETATCADIAALASALAGAETSAACDCDAPAWDPVHTRQTPFCTEKAFNSYHSETEMMRYIRRLESRDLALNEAMIPLGSCTMKLNAASEMIPITWPEANALHPFVPADQSEGIREMLSILSDRLAKITGFAAVSLQPNAGAAGEYAGLLAIRRYQKHAGEGHRNVCLIPTSAHGTNPASSAMAGLKVVPVKCDERGNIDMADLKSQAEAHKDNLSCIMVTYPSTHGVYEQTIKELCDIVHANGGQVYMDGANMNAQVGLTCPGCIGADVCHLNLHKTFAMPHGGGGPGIGPIGVAEHLVPFLPGHLTLGHEEGAVASAAWGSASIAAICWMYLSMMGPDGLREATEMAILNANYIAKKLGHLFPVLYSGNKGLVAHECILDPRQLTHDAGLTVDDIAKRLMDYGFHGPTMSFPVPGTLMVEPTESEPKKELDRFIEAMERIHAEITAIINGTADKEDNVLKNSPHTAEMVSADEWRHPYSRSEAAYPVSGLLIHKFWPYVGRVDNVYGDRNLVCTCDTVEEFSKAVEL
;
A
#
# COMPACT_ATOMS: atom_id res chain seq x y z
N MET A 1 -17.77 -14.82 37.64
CA MET A 1 -18.06 -13.96 36.49
C MET A 1 -17.02 -14.31 35.46
N ASN A 2 -17.41 -14.87 34.32
CA ASN A 2 -16.45 -15.16 33.25
C ASN A 2 -15.98 -13.82 32.68
N THR A 3 -14.76 -13.46 32.97
CA THR A 3 -14.05 -12.34 32.33
C THR A 3 -13.54 -12.73 30.95
N HIS A 4 -14.39 -13.34 30.12
CA HIS A 4 -14.04 -13.47 28.72
C HIS A 4 -14.03 -12.08 28.12
N SER A 5 -12.97 -11.75 27.42
CA SER A 5 -12.86 -10.53 26.65
C SER A 5 -14.12 -10.38 25.78
N ASP A 6 -14.91 -9.38 26.05
CA ASP A 6 -16.14 -9.08 25.28
C ASP A 6 -15.85 -8.53 23.87
N PHE A 7 -14.56 -8.46 23.49
CA PHE A 7 -14.15 -7.87 22.21
C PHE A 7 -14.61 -8.69 21.00
N ALA A 8 -14.46 -10.02 21.05
CA ALA A 8 -14.90 -10.88 19.95
C ALA A 8 -16.41 -10.70 19.65
N SER A 9 -17.25 -10.56 20.71
CA SER A 9 -18.67 -10.30 20.54
C SER A 9 -19.01 -8.93 19.98
N ARG A 10 -18.09 -7.96 20.05
CA ARG A 10 -18.22 -6.64 19.43
C ARG A 10 -17.69 -6.58 18.02
N HIS A 11 -16.70 -7.40 17.70
CA HIS A 11 -16.09 -7.48 16.38
C HIS A 11 -16.94 -8.33 15.42
N ILE A 12 -17.45 -9.46 15.89
CA ILE A 12 -18.25 -10.39 15.08
C ILE A 12 -19.70 -9.91 15.04
N GLY A 13 -20.24 -9.69 13.81
CA GLY A 13 -21.55 -9.10 13.60
C GLY A 13 -22.72 -10.01 14.01
N PRO A 14 -22.97 -11.17 13.36
CA PRO A 14 -24.11 -12.05 13.68
C PRO A 14 -23.90 -12.81 14.99
N GLN A 15 -24.90 -12.75 15.88
CA GLN A 15 -24.80 -13.40 17.19
C GLN A 15 -26.11 -14.09 17.60
N GLY A 16 -26.02 -14.97 18.59
CA GLY A 16 -27.19 -15.56 19.26
C GLY A 16 -28.25 -16.11 18.30
N GLU A 17 -29.42 -15.46 18.27
CA GLU A 17 -30.57 -15.87 17.46
C GLU A 17 -30.29 -15.62 15.96
N GLU A 18 -29.66 -14.52 15.59
CA GLU A 18 -29.32 -14.22 14.19
C GLU A 18 -28.45 -15.33 13.57
N ARG A 19 -27.41 -15.78 14.30
CA ARG A 19 -26.56 -16.91 13.89
C ARG A 19 -27.39 -18.18 13.69
N ARG A 20 -28.32 -18.46 14.59
CA ARG A 20 -29.21 -19.63 14.48
C ARG A 20 -30.09 -19.56 13.25
N GLU A 21 -30.73 -18.41 12.99
CA GLU A 21 -31.56 -18.20 11.79
C GLU A 21 -30.76 -18.41 10.50
N MET A 22 -29.50 -17.91 10.45
CA MET A 22 -28.63 -18.10 9.30
C MET A 22 -28.28 -19.58 9.08
N LEU A 23 -27.91 -20.31 10.14
CA LEU A 23 -27.64 -21.76 10.09
C LEU A 23 -28.87 -22.55 9.68
N ASP A 24 -30.04 -22.26 10.26
CA ASP A 24 -31.31 -22.92 9.91
C ASP A 24 -31.66 -22.72 8.43
N SER A 25 -31.40 -21.53 7.87
CA SER A 25 -31.63 -21.24 6.45
C SER A 25 -30.78 -22.10 5.52
N LEU A 26 -29.60 -22.55 6.01
CA LEU A 26 -28.66 -23.44 5.31
C LEU A 26 -28.94 -24.94 5.62
N GLY A 27 -29.79 -25.25 6.60
CA GLY A 27 -30.11 -26.62 7.03
C GLY A 27 -29.12 -27.21 8.03
N TYR A 28 -28.35 -26.38 8.75
CA TYR A 28 -27.36 -26.78 9.78
C TYR A 28 -27.82 -26.39 11.18
N ARG A 29 -27.39 -27.15 12.18
CA ARG A 29 -27.69 -26.85 13.59
C ARG A 29 -26.57 -26.10 14.29
N THR A 30 -25.31 -26.35 13.86
CA THR A 30 -24.11 -25.77 14.45
C THR A 30 -23.13 -25.31 13.37
N LEU A 31 -22.21 -24.38 13.76
CA LEU A 31 -21.10 -23.98 12.89
C LEU A 31 -20.17 -25.16 12.59
N ASP A 32 -19.90 -26.01 13.58
CA ASP A 32 -19.02 -27.19 13.40
C ASP A 32 -19.56 -28.15 12.32
N GLU A 33 -20.87 -28.36 12.26
CA GLU A 33 -21.50 -29.15 11.18
C GLU A 33 -21.30 -28.51 9.81
N LEU A 34 -21.52 -27.20 9.70
CA LEU A 34 -21.31 -26.44 8.45
C LEU A 34 -19.84 -26.49 8.02
N ILE A 35 -18.92 -26.19 8.92
CA ILE A 35 -17.47 -26.17 8.64
C ILE A 35 -16.97 -27.59 8.28
N ALA A 36 -17.53 -28.63 8.91
CA ALA A 36 -17.16 -30.01 8.58
C ALA A 36 -17.52 -30.40 7.14
N ASP A 37 -18.53 -29.79 6.55
CA ASP A 37 -18.92 -30.03 5.17
C ASP A 37 -18.15 -29.16 4.14
N ILE A 38 -17.57 -28.04 4.59
CA ILE A 38 -16.87 -27.08 3.72
C ILE A 38 -15.36 -27.34 3.68
N VAL A 39 -14.72 -27.44 4.85
CA VAL A 39 -13.27 -27.59 4.96
C VAL A 39 -12.87 -29.06 4.84
N PRO A 40 -11.94 -29.42 3.92
CA PRO A 40 -11.48 -30.81 3.79
C PRO A 40 -10.95 -31.38 5.10
N ALA A 41 -11.28 -32.63 5.41
CA ALA A 41 -10.98 -33.25 6.70
C ALA A 41 -9.47 -33.42 6.96
N ASP A 42 -8.70 -33.64 5.91
CA ASP A 42 -7.25 -33.92 5.96
C ASP A 42 -6.39 -32.67 6.16
N ILE A 43 -6.95 -31.47 5.98
CA ILE A 43 -6.26 -30.19 6.23
C ILE A 43 -6.77 -29.50 7.51
N ARG A 44 -7.84 -29.99 8.14
CA ARG A 44 -8.36 -29.37 9.37
C ARG A 44 -7.37 -29.45 10.52
N MET A 45 -7.20 -28.34 11.23
CA MET A 45 -6.41 -28.30 12.47
C MET A 45 -7.04 -29.23 13.51
N LYS A 46 -6.19 -30.01 14.19
CA LYS A 46 -6.60 -30.97 15.22
C LYS A 46 -6.55 -30.39 16.63
N ALA A 47 -5.84 -29.30 16.81
CA ALA A 47 -5.68 -28.59 18.07
C ALA A 47 -6.02 -27.10 17.90
N PRO A 48 -6.45 -26.42 18.96
CA PRO A 48 -6.62 -24.97 18.96
C PRO A 48 -5.31 -24.26 18.61
N LEU A 49 -5.41 -22.99 18.18
CA LEU A 49 -4.24 -22.12 17.97
C LEU A 49 -3.45 -21.97 19.28
N ASP A 50 -2.14 -22.17 19.22
CA ASP A 50 -1.21 -21.97 20.36
C ASP A 50 -0.93 -20.47 20.55
N LEU A 51 -1.93 -19.72 20.97
CA LEU A 51 -1.86 -18.29 21.24
C LEU A 51 -2.30 -17.99 22.66
N PRO A 52 -1.87 -16.87 23.25
CA PRO A 52 -2.40 -16.41 24.55
C PRO A 52 -3.93 -16.24 24.52
N ALA A 53 -4.56 -16.43 25.68
CA ALA A 53 -5.99 -16.16 25.83
C ALA A 53 -6.33 -14.71 25.47
N ALA A 54 -7.57 -14.49 25.02
CA ALA A 54 -8.08 -13.19 24.68
C ALA A 54 -8.00 -12.21 25.86
N LYS A 55 -7.69 -10.95 25.57
CA LYS A 55 -7.62 -9.84 26.52
C LYS A 55 -8.74 -8.83 26.28
N SER A 56 -9.13 -8.13 27.32
CA SER A 56 -9.96 -6.93 27.15
C SER A 56 -9.20 -5.82 26.43
N GLU A 57 -9.91 -4.85 25.89
CA GLU A 57 -9.31 -3.66 25.25
C GLU A 57 -8.32 -2.96 26.19
N THR A 58 -8.70 -2.76 27.46
CA THR A 58 -7.86 -2.11 28.46
C THR A 58 -6.57 -2.91 28.73
N GLU A 59 -6.69 -4.21 28.99
CA GLU A 59 -5.52 -5.07 29.25
C GLU A 59 -4.56 -5.11 28.04
N ALA A 60 -5.09 -5.19 26.83
CA ALA A 60 -4.27 -5.20 25.61
C ALA A 60 -3.53 -3.86 25.41
N LEU A 61 -4.22 -2.72 25.61
CA LEU A 61 -3.61 -1.39 25.53
C LEU A 61 -2.53 -1.18 26.60
N GLU A 62 -2.79 -1.60 27.85
CA GLU A 62 -1.83 -1.48 28.96
C GLU A 62 -0.58 -2.34 28.71
N GLU A 63 -0.75 -3.58 28.27
CA GLU A 63 0.37 -4.47 27.96
C GLU A 63 1.22 -3.92 26.80
N LEU A 64 0.58 -3.55 25.68
CA LEU A 64 1.30 -3.00 24.54
C LEU A 64 2.06 -1.73 24.92
N ARG A 65 1.45 -0.86 25.70
CA ARG A 65 2.12 0.35 26.18
C ARG A 65 3.27 0.07 27.12
N SER A 66 3.14 -0.97 27.98
CA SER A 66 4.23 -1.43 28.84
C SER A 66 5.42 -1.95 28.03
N ILE A 67 5.15 -2.68 26.94
CA ILE A 67 6.20 -3.16 26.02
C ILE A 67 6.88 -1.95 25.34
N LEU A 68 6.10 -1.07 24.74
CA LEU A 68 6.63 0.05 23.95
C LEU A 68 7.39 1.09 24.82
N ARG A 69 7.06 1.23 26.12
CA ARG A 69 7.79 2.08 27.06
C ARG A 69 9.22 1.62 27.38
N LYS A 70 9.64 0.44 26.94
CA LYS A 70 11.05 0.02 26.99
C LYS A 70 11.91 0.77 25.99
N ASN A 71 11.30 1.43 25.00
CA ASN A 71 12.03 2.27 24.05
C ASN A 71 12.60 3.51 24.74
N LYS A 72 13.80 3.93 24.29
CA LYS A 72 14.42 5.18 24.70
C LYS A 72 14.23 6.22 23.59
N LEU A 73 13.32 7.16 23.79
CA LEU A 73 13.02 8.21 22.82
C LEU A 73 14.01 9.36 22.99
N LEU A 74 15.10 9.33 22.23
CA LEU A 74 16.04 10.44 22.13
C LEU A 74 15.75 11.26 20.87
N LYS A 75 16.12 12.53 20.89
CA LYS A 75 16.02 13.37 19.72
C LYS A 75 17.01 12.91 18.66
N THR A 76 16.55 12.73 17.43
CA THR A 76 17.31 12.00 16.40
C THR A 76 17.62 12.89 15.22
N PHE A 77 18.91 13.04 14.92
CA PHE A 77 19.47 13.76 13.79
C PHE A 77 20.33 12.84 12.89
N ILE A 78 19.90 11.59 12.73
CA ILE A 78 20.56 10.58 11.88
C ILE A 78 20.32 10.89 10.39
N GLY A 79 19.12 11.36 10.04
CA GLY A 79 18.75 11.62 8.65
C GLY A 79 18.62 10.35 7.80
N GLN A 80 19.33 10.30 6.67
CA GLN A 80 19.36 9.11 5.79
C GLN A 80 17.97 8.67 5.33
N GLY A 81 17.13 9.66 4.93
CA GLY A 81 15.78 9.45 4.40
C GLY A 81 14.66 9.43 5.46
N TYR A 82 14.98 9.60 6.76
CA TYR A 82 14.00 9.66 7.85
C TYR A 82 14.29 10.86 8.76
N TYR A 83 13.26 11.66 9.02
CA TYR A 83 13.40 12.94 9.70
C TYR A 83 12.24 13.22 10.64
N GLY A 84 12.47 13.95 11.72
CA GLY A 84 11.42 14.47 12.57
C GLY A 84 10.54 15.46 11.79
N THR A 85 9.23 15.38 11.99
CA THR A 85 8.26 16.29 11.39
C THR A 85 7.10 16.55 12.33
N ILE A 86 6.34 17.62 12.10
CA ILE A 86 5.21 18.03 12.94
C ILE A 86 3.91 17.77 12.17
N THR A 87 3.19 16.72 12.56
CA THR A 87 1.85 16.46 12.00
C THR A 87 0.85 17.50 12.54
N PRO A 88 0.20 18.33 11.71
CA PRO A 88 -0.83 19.24 12.17
C PRO A 88 -1.98 18.51 12.86
N SER A 89 -2.39 18.99 14.05
CA SER A 89 -3.39 18.30 14.88
C SER A 89 -4.73 18.11 14.16
N VAL A 90 -5.12 19.06 13.31
CA VAL A 90 -6.36 18.97 12.52
C VAL A 90 -6.29 17.81 11.50
N ILE A 91 -5.14 17.54 10.93
CA ILE A 91 -4.91 16.41 10.00
C ILE A 91 -4.86 15.10 10.78
N LEU A 92 -4.11 15.06 11.88
CA LEU A 92 -4.03 13.88 12.74
C LEU A 92 -5.43 13.40 13.14
N ARG A 93 -6.24 14.29 13.74
CA ARG A 93 -7.54 13.93 14.27
C ARG A 93 -8.61 13.66 13.22
N ASN A 94 -8.63 14.42 12.12
CA ASN A 94 -9.70 14.35 11.13
C ASN A 94 -9.38 13.52 9.90
N VAL A 95 -8.15 12.98 9.78
CA VAL A 95 -7.76 12.10 8.69
C VAL A 95 -7.21 10.78 9.24
N LEU A 96 -6.08 10.80 9.98
CA LEU A 96 -5.44 9.56 10.44
C LEU A 96 -6.29 8.80 11.48
N GLU A 97 -6.96 9.51 12.38
CA GLU A 97 -7.85 8.94 13.42
C GLU A 97 -9.32 8.83 12.95
N ASN A 98 -9.63 9.21 11.71
CA ASN A 98 -11.01 9.23 11.20
C ASN A 98 -11.33 8.01 10.33
N PRO A 99 -12.28 7.14 10.74
CA PRO A 99 -12.65 5.93 10.00
C PRO A 99 -13.16 6.20 8.58
N GLY A 100 -13.74 7.36 8.29
CA GLY A 100 -14.13 7.76 6.94
C GLY A 100 -12.96 7.80 5.95
N TRP A 101 -11.74 8.03 6.44
CA TRP A 101 -10.52 8.03 5.63
C TRP A 101 -9.79 6.69 5.66
N TYR A 102 -9.60 6.07 6.84
CA TYR A 102 -8.75 4.89 6.94
C TYR A 102 -9.48 3.57 6.64
N THR A 103 -10.82 3.52 6.65
CA THR A 103 -11.56 2.27 6.34
C THR A 103 -11.99 2.15 4.88
N ALA A 104 -11.73 3.14 4.05
CA ALA A 104 -12.08 3.13 2.64
C ALA A 104 -11.19 2.19 1.82
N TYR A 105 -11.71 1.72 0.67
CA TYR A 105 -10.98 0.88 -0.29
C TYR A 105 -10.28 1.71 -1.38
N THR A 106 -9.45 1.05 -2.18
CA THR A 106 -8.88 1.63 -3.42
C THR A 106 -9.99 2.21 -4.30
N PRO A 107 -9.85 3.43 -4.84
CA PRO A 107 -10.93 4.15 -5.54
C PRO A 107 -11.18 3.63 -6.97
N TYR A 108 -11.42 2.32 -7.12
CA TYR A 108 -11.80 1.72 -8.42
C TYR A 108 -13.19 2.18 -8.91
N GLN A 109 -14.07 2.56 -7.99
CA GLN A 109 -15.38 3.11 -8.29
C GLN A 109 -15.37 4.62 -8.01
N PRO A 110 -15.08 5.44 -9.03
CA PRO A 110 -14.79 6.85 -8.83
C PRO A 110 -15.99 7.66 -8.30
N GLU A 111 -17.22 7.25 -8.64
CA GLU A 111 -18.44 7.99 -8.26
C GLU A 111 -18.64 8.08 -6.74
N ILE A 112 -18.09 7.15 -5.98
CA ILE A 112 -18.15 7.07 -4.52
C ILE A 112 -16.79 7.26 -3.85
N ALA A 113 -15.83 7.89 -4.53
CA ALA A 113 -14.46 8.07 -4.06
C ALA A 113 -13.86 9.42 -4.48
N GLN A 114 -14.69 10.43 -4.75
CA GLN A 114 -14.26 11.70 -5.31
C GLN A 114 -13.39 12.53 -4.35
N GLY A 115 -13.60 12.39 -3.03
CA GLY A 115 -12.79 13.11 -2.04
C GLY A 115 -11.36 12.58 -1.97
N ARG A 116 -11.17 11.25 -1.90
CA ARG A 116 -9.82 10.64 -1.94
C ARG A 116 -9.12 10.90 -3.26
N LEU A 117 -9.85 10.79 -4.37
CA LEU A 117 -9.30 11.05 -5.69
C LEU A 117 -8.83 12.50 -5.85
N GLU A 118 -9.56 13.48 -5.27
CA GLU A 118 -9.13 14.87 -5.22
C GLU A 118 -7.81 15.01 -4.44
N MET A 119 -7.70 14.38 -3.27
CA MET A 119 -6.45 14.45 -2.49
C MET A 119 -5.28 13.74 -3.17
N LEU A 120 -5.51 12.64 -3.86
CA LEU A 120 -4.46 11.97 -4.63
C LEU A 120 -4.05 12.80 -5.86
N MET A 121 -4.96 13.55 -6.47
CA MET A 121 -4.62 14.53 -7.51
C MET A 121 -3.77 15.66 -6.94
N ASN A 122 -4.10 16.18 -5.74
CA ASN A 122 -3.26 17.14 -5.03
C ASN A 122 -1.88 16.58 -4.72
N PHE A 123 -1.77 15.31 -4.31
CA PHE A 123 -0.48 14.64 -4.11
C PHE A 123 0.37 14.62 -5.38
N GLN A 124 -0.20 14.19 -6.52
CA GLN A 124 0.49 14.19 -7.81
C GLN A 124 0.95 15.59 -8.22
N THR A 125 0.08 16.59 -8.05
CA THR A 125 0.36 17.98 -8.36
C THR A 125 1.51 18.53 -7.51
N MET A 126 1.47 18.28 -6.20
CA MET A 126 2.55 18.64 -5.28
C MET A 126 3.89 18.06 -5.72
N VAL A 127 3.94 16.75 -6.00
CA VAL A 127 5.17 16.07 -6.42
C VAL A 127 5.66 16.60 -7.77
N SER A 128 4.78 16.74 -8.76
CA SER A 128 5.14 17.30 -10.08
C SER A 128 5.68 18.70 -9.96
N SER A 129 5.02 19.54 -9.18
CA SER A 129 5.39 20.94 -8.97
C SER A 129 6.74 21.09 -8.27
N LEU A 130 7.00 20.29 -7.20
CA LEU A 130 8.26 20.34 -6.48
C LEU A 130 9.42 19.78 -7.30
N THR A 131 9.23 18.67 -8.02
CA THR A 131 10.27 18.04 -8.83
C THR A 131 10.55 18.72 -10.18
N GLY A 132 9.62 19.54 -10.67
CA GLY A 132 9.69 20.18 -12.00
C GLY A 132 9.46 19.18 -13.14
N LEU A 133 8.81 18.03 -12.88
CA LEU A 133 8.47 17.00 -13.87
C LEU A 133 6.95 16.90 -14.06
N PRO A 134 6.46 16.78 -15.32
CA PRO A 134 5.05 17.01 -15.62
C PRO A 134 4.07 15.93 -15.14
N VAL A 135 4.54 14.72 -14.83
CA VAL A 135 3.67 13.61 -14.44
C VAL A 135 4.19 12.93 -13.19
N ALA A 136 3.35 12.79 -12.18
CA ALA A 136 3.64 12.03 -10.96
C ALA A 136 2.56 10.98 -10.70
N ASN A 137 2.94 9.87 -10.03
CA ASN A 137 2.00 8.83 -9.63
C ASN A 137 1.33 9.13 -8.26
N ALA A 138 0.31 8.34 -7.93
CA ALA A 138 -0.47 8.48 -6.69
C ALA A 138 0.08 7.61 -5.55
N SER A 139 1.36 7.48 -5.42
CA SER A 139 2.23 6.84 -4.45
C SER A 139 2.84 5.50 -4.87
N LEU A 140 3.99 5.21 -4.27
CA LEU A 140 4.70 3.95 -4.24
C LEU A 140 4.91 3.53 -2.77
N LEU A 141 5.71 2.47 -2.54
CA LEU A 141 5.79 1.84 -1.21
C LEU A 141 6.81 2.53 -0.28
N ASP A 142 8.06 2.67 -0.72
CA ASP A 142 9.13 3.42 -0.05
C ASP A 142 10.19 3.86 -1.07
N GLU A 143 11.21 4.63 -0.64
CA GLU A 143 12.21 5.18 -1.55
C GLU A 143 13.05 4.09 -2.23
N GLY A 144 13.53 3.08 -1.48
CA GLY A 144 14.34 2.01 -2.05
C GLY A 144 13.59 1.20 -3.11
N THR A 145 12.31 0.90 -2.86
CA THR A 145 11.47 0.22 -3.87
C THR A 145 11.14 1.14 -5.04
N ALA A 146 10.92 2.43 -4.83
CA ALA A 146 10.73 3.40 -5.91
C ALA A 146 11.97 3.51 -6.81
N ALA A 147 13.17 3.50 -6.22
CA ALA A 147 14.43 3.47 -6.96
C ALA A 147 14.57 2.18 -7.79
N ALA A 148 14.24 1.03 -7.22
CA ALA A 148 14.25 -0.24 -7.94
C ALA A 148 13.22 -0.30 -9.09
N GLU A 149 12.05 0.33 -8.92
CA GLU A 149 11.07 0.53 -10.01
C GLU A 149 11.62 1.45 -11.10
N ALA A 150 12.37 2.51 -10.75
CA ALA A 150 13.01 3.39 -11.71
C ALA A 150 14.06 2.67 -12.56
N VAL A 151 14.86 1.77 -11.96
CA VAL A 151 15.79 0.88 -12.71
C VAL A 151 15.03 0.03 -13.73
N THR A 152 13.94 -0.59 -13.31
CA THR A 152 13.06 -1.39 -14.18
C THR A 152 12.46 -0.52 -15.30
N MET A 153 12.05 0.69 -15.00
CA MET A 153 11.48 1.64 -15.97
C MET A 153 12.51 2.09 -17.02
N CYS A 154 13.74 2.39 -16.60
CA CYS A 154 14.85 2.72 -17.50
C CYS A 154 15.17 1.55 -18.44
N ARG A 155 15.27 0.33 -17.90
CA ARG A 155 15.50 -0.88 -18.70
C ARG A 155 14.37 -1.13 -19.70
N ASN A 156 13.11 -0.96 -19.31
CA ASN A 156 11.96 -1.10 -20.20
C ASN A 156 11.91 -0.03 -21.29
N ALA A 157 12.46 1.15 -21.05
CA ALA A 157 12.64 2.19 -22.06
C ALA A 157 13.80 1.84 -23.03
N ARG A 158 14.80 1.11 -22.53
CA ARG A 158 16.00 0.66 -23.29
C ARG A 158 16.21 -0.86 -23.19
N PRO A 159 15.40 -1.69 -23.86
CA PRO A 159 15.38 -3.14 -23.65
C PRO A 159 16.67 -3.88 -24.02
N LYS A 160 17.61 -3.22 -24.74
CA LYS A 160 18.92 -3.78 -25.11
C LYS A 160 20.04 -3.43 -24.13
N ALA A 161 19.79 -2.50 -23.19
CA ALA A 161 20.76 -2.06 -22.20
C ALA A 161 20.56 -2.85 -20.89
N ASN A 162 21.67 -3.35 -20.31
CA ASN A 162 21.62 -4.18 -19.12
C ASN A 162 22.46 -3.61 -17.95
N THR A 163 23.10 -2.47 -18.12
CA THR A 163 23.92 -1.84 -17.07
C THR A 163 23.23 -0.61 -16.52
N PHE A 164 23.24 -0.45 -15.21
CA PHE A 164 22.70 0.72 -14.52
C PHE A 164 23.71 1.21 -13.48
N PHE A 165 23.99 2.53 -13.47
CA PHE A 165 24.89 3.14 -12.52
C PHE A 165 24.12 3.75 -11.36
N VAL A 166 24.62 3.56 -10.14
CA VAL A 166 24.09 4.16 -8.90
C VAL A 166 25.22 4.90 -8.20
N ALA A 167 25.03 6.18 -7.90
CA ALA A 167 26.00 6.92 -7.12
C ALA A 167 26.20 6.28 -5.72
N ASP A 168 27.43 6.16 -5.28
CA ASP A 168 27.77 5.61 -3.96
C ASP A 168 27.31 6.53 -2.81
N THR A 169 26.99 7.79 -3.13
CA THR A 169 26.36 8.77 -2.24
C THR A 169 24.82 8.70 -2.23
N CYS A 170 24.20 7.69 -2.83
CA CYS A 170 22.79 7.34 -2.55
C CYS A 170 22.67 6.71 -1.16
N HIS A 171 21.46 6.74 -0.59
CA HIS A 171 21.23 6.09 0.70
C HIS A 171 21.57 4.58 0.63
N PRO A 172 22.35 4.04 1.59
CA PRO A 172 22.77 2.63 1.56
C PRO A 172 21.63 1.63 1.44
N GLN A 173 20.52 1.86 2.14
CA GLN A 173 19.33 1.01 2.05
C GLN A 173 18.72 1.03 0.64
N THR A 174 18.72 2.15 -0.06
CA THR A 174 18.25 2.28 -1.44
C THR A 174 19.12 1.45 -2.40
N ILE A 175 20.46 1.54 -2.23
CA ILE A 175 21.42 0.71 -3.00
C ILE A 175 21.18 -0.78 -2.77
N SER A 176 20.93 -1.18 -1.52
CA SER A 176 20.67 -2.59 -1.15
C SER A 176 19.42 -3.15 -1.83
N VAL A 177 18.30 -2.40 -1.82
CA VAL A 177 17.04 -2.80 -2.49
C VAL A 177 17.21 -2.88 -4.01
N ILE A 178 17.94 -1.93 -4.62
CA ILE A 178 18.25 -1.97 -6.06
C ILE A 178 19.02 -3.24 -6.41
N ARG A 179 20.08 -3.57 -5.64
CA ARG A 179 20.89 -4.80 -5.87
C ARG A 179 20.04 -6.06 -5.77
N THR A 180 19.14 -6.14 -4.80
CA THR A 180 18.21 -7.24 -4.64
C THR A 180 17.30 -7.40 -5.86
N ARG A 181 16.71 -6.31 -6.34
CA ARG A 181 15.81 -6.32 -7.50
C ARG A 181 16.55 -6.70 -8.78
N ALA A 182 17.74 -6.17 -8.98
CA ALA A 182 18.58 -6.41 -10.17
C ALA A 182 19.10 -7.84 -10.28
N ALA A 183 19.36 -8.51 -9.14
CA ALA A 183 20.05 -9.81 -9.08
C ALA A 183 19.39 -10.92 -9.91
N PHE A 184 18.05 -10.92 -10.02
CA PHE A 184 17.31 -11.94 -10.80
C PHE A 184 16.73 -11.42 -12.11
N GLN A 185 16.97 -10.15 -12.44
CA GLN A 185 16.54 -9.54 -13.70
C GLN A 185 17.68 -9.43 -14.74
N GLY A 186 18.89 -9.85 -14.38
CA GLY A 186 20.06 -9.78 -15.27
C GLY A 186 20.53 -8.34 -15.51
N VAL A 187 20.30 -7.43 -14.57
CA VAL A 187 20.78 -6.05 -14.61
C VAL A 187 22.10 -5.96 -13.87
N ASN A 188 23.12 -5.44 -14.52
CA ASN A 188 24.42 -5.17 -13.91
C ASN A 188 24.40 -3.81 -13.19
N ILE A 189 24.56 -3.80 -11.88
CA ILE A 189 24.60 -2.57 -11.07
C ILE A 189 26.05 -2.17 -10.79
N ILE A 190 26.42 -0.99 -11.26
CA ILE A 190 27.70 -0.35 -10.94
C ILE A 190 27.44 0.71 -9.87
N VAL A 191 28.11 0.60 -8.73
CA VAL A 191 28.06 1.62 -7.66
C VAL A 191 29.39 2.33 -7.61
N GLY A 192 29.40 3.67 -7.65
CA GLY A 192 30.62 4.45 -7.63
C GLY A 192 30.40 5.96 -7.60
N ASP A 193 31.50 6.69 -7.64
CA ASP A 193 31.50 8.15 -7.64
C ASP A 193 31.14 8.74 -9.01
N CYS A 194 30.11 9.61 -9.03
CA CYS A 194 29.65 10.32 -10.22
C CYS A 194 30.71 11.17 -10.90
N SER A 195 31.68 11.71 -10.13
CA SER A 195 32.74 12.61 -10.65
C SER A 195 33.72 11.87 -11.52
N SER A 196 34.02 10.61 -11.18
CA SER A 196 34.95 9.73 -11.87
C SER A 196 34.29 8.82 -12.92
N PHE A 197 32.95 8.65 -12.87
CA PHE A 197 32.24 7.78 -13.81
C PHE A 197 32.14 8.38 -15.20
N ASP A 198 32.61 7.63 -16.20
CA ASP A 198 32.46 7.98 -17.60
C ASP A 198 31.33 7.16 -18.26
N PRO A 199 30.15 7.76 -18.53
CA PRO A 199 29.05 7.08 -19.20
C PRO A 199 29.42 6.53 -20.59
N ALA A 200 30.33 7.18 -21.29
CA ALA A 200 30.76 6.76 -22.62
C ALA A 200 31.50 5.40 -22.62
N SER A 201 32.15 5.05 -21.49
CA SER A 201 32.84 3.77 -21.34
C SER A 201 31.88 2.57 -21.37
N ILE A 202 30.63 2.77 -20.95
CA ILE A 202 29.55 1.75 -21.01
C ILE A 202 28.76 1.88 -22.34
N GLY A 203 28.61 3.10 -22.82
CA GLY A 203 27.97 3.38 -24.10
C GLY A 203 26.50 2.93 -24.17
N ALA A 204 26.16 2.20 -25.23
CA ALA A 204 24.78 1.79 -25.51
C ALA A 204 24.18 0.78 -24.52
N ASP A 205 25.02 0.10 -23.71
CA ASP A 205 24.57 -0.84 -22.67
C ASP A 205 24.13 -0.14 -21.38
N LEU A 206 24.38 1.16 -21.22
CA LEU A 206 23.93 1.94 -20.09
C LEU A 206 22.42 2.22 -20.23
N ALA A 207 21.60 1.67 -19.32
CA ALA A 207 20.15 1.90 -19.26
C ALA A 207 19.81 3.23 -18.59
N GLY A 208 20.51 3.57 -17.52
CA GLY A 208 20.32 4.80 -16.78
C GLY A 208 21.31 4.96 -15.62
N VAL A 209 21.19 6.09 -14.95
CA VAL A 209 21.95 6.44 -13.74
C VAL A 209 21.02 6.91 -12.64
N LEU A 210 21.39 6.68 -11.36
CA LEU A 210 20.69 7.22 -10.20
C LEU A 210 21.66 8.04 -9.34
N VAL A 211 21.24 9.25 -8.97
CA VAL A 211 21.91 10.10 -7.99
C VAL A 211 20.95 10.48 -6.87
N GLN A 212 21.48 10.85 -5.70
CA GLN A 212 20.70 11.37 -4.55
C GLN A 212 20.84 12.89 -4.47
N TYR A 213 19.74 13.60 -4.08
CA TYR A 213 19.72 15.07 -4.06
C TYR A 213 18.82 15.65 -2.94
N PRO A 214 19.40 16.30 -1.91
CA PRO A 214 20.82 16.29 -1.56
C PRO A 214 21.33 14.86 -1.36
N ASP A 215 22.64 14.65 -1.49
CA ASP A 215 23.17 13.29 -1.33
C ASP A 215 23.16 12.81 0.14
N THR A 216 23.49 11.54 0.38
CA THR A 216 23.45 10.97 1.75
C THR A 216 24.40 11.63 2.73
N LEU A 217 25.43 12.32 2.22
CA LEU A 217 26.41 13.08 3.02
C LEU A 217 26.03 14.57 3.16
N GLY A 218 24.90 14.97 2.57
CA GLY A 218 24.34 16.31 2.66
C GLY A 218 24.82 17.28 1.58
N LEU A 219 25.59 16.83 0.58
CA LEU A 219 26.10 17.71 -0.47
C LEU A 219 25.00 18.00 -1.52
N ILE A 220 24.87 19.27 -1.90
CA ILE A 220 24.06 19.72 -3.04
C ILE A 220 24.99 19.86 -4.25
N CYS A 221 24.74 19.04 -5.29
CA CYS A 221 25.51 19.03 -6.54
C CYS A 221 24.69 19.56 -7.71
N ASP A 222 25.33 20.24 -8.67
CA ASP A 222 24.76 20.48 -9.99
C ASP A 222 25.08 19.32 -10.93
N TYR A 223 24.07 18.53 -11.31
CA TYR A 223 24.23 17.38 -12.17
C TYR A 223 24.04 17.69 -13.67
N THR A 224 23.91 18.95 -14.08
CA THR A 224 23.62 19.35 -15.46
C THR A 224 24.63 18.76 -16.46
N ASP A 225 25.93 18.92 -16.21
CA ASP A 225 26.98 18.40 -17.10
C ASP A 225 27.06 16.88 -17.08
N PHE A 226 26.88 16.26 -15.92
CA PHE A 226 26.87 14.80 -15.78
C PHE A 226 25.71 14.21 -16.59
N PHE A 227 24.49 14.74 -16.45
CA PHE A 227 23.33 14.26 -17.18
C PHE A 227 23.43 14.50 -18.69
N SER A 228 24.03 15.60 -19.13
CA SER A 228 24.33 15.82 -20.55
C SER A 228 25.23 14.70 -21.13
N ARG A 229 26.26 14.26 -20.39
CA ARG A 229 27.12 13.14 -20.81
C ARG A 229 26.36 11.79 -20.80
N VAL A 230 25.48 11.58 -19.82
CA VAL A 230 24.61 10.37 -19.76
C VAL A 230 23.65 10.34 -20.94
N HIS A 231 22.94 11.42 -21.21
CA HIS A 231 22.03 11.52 -22.37
C HIS A 231 22.72 11.34 -23.70
N ALA A 232 23.99 11.72 -23.85
CA ALA A 232 24.77 11.47 -25.06
C ALA A 232 24.90 9.97 -25.39
N THR A 233 24.79 9.06 -24.39
CA THR A 233 24.72 7.60 -24.60
C THR A 233 23.30 7.12 -24.88
N GLY A 234 22.29 7.98 -24.72
CA GLY A 234 20.87 7.67 -24.78
C GLY A 234 20.33 7.04 -23.48
N ALA A 235 21.10 6.97 -22.40
CA ALA A 235 20.66 6.50 -21.09
C ALA A 235 19.77 7.55 -20.38
N LEU A 236 18.98 7.11 -19.40
CA LEU A 236 18.08 7.96 -18.64
C LEU A 236 18.70 8.41 -17.31
N CYS A 237 18.34 9.62 -16.88
CA CYS A 237 18.80 10.22 -15.63
C CYS A 237 17.72 10.16 -14.55
N VAL A 238 18.03 9.49 -13.43
CA VAL A 238 17.16 9.34 -12.28
C VAL A 238 17.72 10.11 -11.08
N VAL A 239 16.85 10.83 -10.37
CA VAL A 239 17.20 11.54 -9.13
C VAL A 239 16.35 11.01 -7.99
N ALA A 240 16.95 10.62 -6.88
CA ALA A 240 16.27 10.43 -5.61
C ALA A 240 16.35 11.77 -4.83
N ALA A 241 15.20 12.43 -4.61
CA ALA A 241 15.18 13.78 -4.06
C ALA A 241 14.34 13.92 -2.80
N ASP A 242 14.79 14.75 -1.86
CA ASP A 242 14.04 15.19 -0.70
C ASP A 242 13.12 16.36 -1.07
N LEU A 243 11.80 16.14 -1.07
CA LEU A 243 10.82 17.17 -1.42
C LEU A 243 10.86 18.41 -0.52
N MET A 244 11.24 18.29 0.75
CA MET A 244 11.35 19.45 1.64
C MET A 244 12.55 20.33 1.22
N ALA A 245 13.66 19.73 0.85
CA ALA A 245 14.79 20.47 0.29
C ALA A 245 14.39 21.21 -1.00
N LEU A 246 13.58 20.57 -1.86
CA LEU A 246 13.11 21.18 -3.12
C LEU A 246 12.21 22.40 -2.93
N THR A 247 11.78 22.72 -1.73
CA THR A 247 11.06 24.00 -1.46
C THR A 247 11.98 25.20 -1.55
N VAL A 248 13.31 25.01 -1.44
CA VAL A 248 14.33 26.07 -1.41
C VAL A 248 15.50 25.85 -2.36
N ILE A 249 15.83 24.60 -2.72
CA ILE A 249 16.88 24.30 -3.71
C ILE A 249 16.30 24.02 -5.09
N ARG A 250 17.13 24.16 -6.13
CA ARG A 250 16.79 23.98 -7.55
C ARG A 250 16.17 22.61 -7.79
N GLU A 251 15.04 22.56 -8.49
CA GLU A 251 14.31 21.33 -8.79
C GLU A 251 15.04 20.44 -9.82
N PRO A 252 14.93 19.09 -9.68
CA PRO A 252 15.59 18.14 -10.57
C PRO A 252 15.24 18.28 -12.05
N GLY A 253 14.00 18.63 -12.37
CA GLY A 253 13.56 18.89 -13.76
C GLY A 253 14.39 19.94 -14.48
N ALA A 254 14.95 20.92 -13.75
CA ALA A 254 15.70 22.03 -14.32
C ALA A 254 17.13 21.62 -14.76
N PHE A 255 17.65 20.46 -14.37
CA PHE A 255 18.96 19.98 -14.81
C PHE A 255 18.92 18.69 -15.62
N GLY A 256 17.77 18.40 -16.27
CA GLY A 256 17.66 17.33 -17.27
C GLY A 256 17.31 15.95 -16.71
N THR A 257 16.64 15.89 -15.57
CA THR A 257 16.13 14.66 -14.98
C THR A 257 15.01 14.05 -15.81
N ASP A 258 15.06 12.74 -16.09
CA ASP A 258 13.98 12.01 -16.77
C ASP A 258 12.98 11.43 -15.78
N ILE A 259 13.46 10.95 -14.62
CA ILE A 259 12.67 10.34 -13.55
C ILE A 259 13.16 10.89 -12.20
N CYS A 260 12.24 11.33 -11.36
CA CYS A 260 12.54 11.68 -9.98
C CYS A 260 11.76 10.77 -9.04
N ILE A 261 12.42 10.24 -8.01
CA ILE A 261 11.84 9.40 -6.96
C ILE A 261 12.19 9.95 -5.59
N GLY A 262 11.55 9.43 -4.56
CA GLY A 262 11.83 9.74 -3.16
C GLY A 262 10.68 9.32 -2.29
N ASN A 263 10.61 9.86 -1.07
CA ASN A 263 9.47 9.65 -0.17
C ASN A 263 8.91 10.99 0.34
N THR A 264 7.70 10.96 0.88
CA THR A 264 6.99 12.12 1.41
C THR A 264 6.94 12.14 2.95
N GLN A 265 7.80 11.39 3.63
CA GLN A 265 7.78 11.25 5.09
C GLN A 265 7.87 12.61 5.79
N ARG A 266 8.70 13.54 5.32
CA ARG A 266 8.87 14.90 5.88
C ARG A 266 7.62 15.78 5.78
N PHE A 267 6.60 15.35 5.05
CA PHE A 267 5.34 16.07 4.93
C PHE A 267 4.32 15.59 5.99
N GLY A 268 4.71 15.74 7.25
CA GLY A 268 3.85 15.48 8.41
C GLY A 268 3.65 14.01 8.78
N ILE A 269 4.47 13.08 8.29
CA ILE A 269 4.36 11.66 8.60
C ILE A 269 5.42 11.27 9.63
N PRO A 270 5.06 10.69 10.79
CA PRO A 270 6.03 10.20 11.76
C PRO A 270 6.99 9.17 11.15
N MET A 271 8.21 9.06 11.70
CA MET A 271 9.25 8.13 11.22
C MET A 271 8.85 6.66 11.34
N GLY A 272 8.03 6.30 12.33
CA GLY A 272 7.39 4.99 12.46
C GLY A 272 8.32 3.79 12.51
N PHE A 273 9.55 3.96 12.97
CA PHE A 273 10.59 2.94 12.94
C PHE A 273 10.81 2.36 11.51
N GLY A 274 10.63 3.21 10.51
CA GLY A 274 10.79 2.87 9.10
C GLY A 274 9.53 3.00 8.24
N GLY A 275 8.39 3.20 8.84
CA GLY A 275 7.15 3.43 8.10
C GLY A 275 5.87 3.05 8.84
N PRO A 276 4.69 3.18 8.15
CA PRO A 276 4.56 3.45 6.72
C PRO A 276 4.72 4.93 6.32
N HIS A 277 5.19 5.18 5.10
CA HIS A 277 5.15 6.50 4.46
C HIS A 277 5.10 6.36 2.94
N ALA A 278 4.51 7.32 2.24
CA ALA A 278 4.36 7.24 0.80
C ALA A 278 5.64 7.62 0.06
N ALA A 279 6.14 6.74 -0.80
CA ALA A 279 7.10 7.12 -1.83
C ALA A 279 6.39 7.72 -3.05
N TYR A 280 7.15 8.41 -3.87
CA TYR A 280 6.66 9.00 -5.11
C TYR A 280 7.57 8.67 -6.30
N MET A 281 7.01 8.80 -7.47
CA MET A 281 7.74 8.85 -8.72
C MET A 281 7.13 9.91 -9.62
N SER A 282 7.97 10.77 -10.19
CA SER A 282 7.58 11.68 -11.26
C SER A 282 8.48 11.47 -12.48
N CYS A 283 8.00 11.80 -13.67
CA CYS A 283 8.76 11.61 -14.89
C CYS A 283 8.36 12.57 -16.02
N THR A 284 9.17 12.59 -17.07
CA THR A 284 8.84 13.28 -18.32
C THR A 284 7.61 12.65 -19.00
N ASP A 285 6.89 13.41 -19.81
CA ASP A 285 5.68 12.96 -20.51
C ASP A 285 5.92 11.71 -21.39
N ALA A 286 7.10 11.59 -21.97
CA ALA A 286 7.48 10.44 -22.78
C ALA A 286 7.46 9.10 -22.04
N LEU A 287 7.63 9.12 -20.71
CA LEU A 287 7.73 7.94 -19.86
C LEU A 287 6.43 7.57 -19.14
N LYS A 288 5.40 8.41 -19.14
CA LYS A 288 4.15 8.21 -18.35
C LYS A 288 3.47 6.86 -18.54
N ARG A 289 3.53 6.27 -19.75
CA ARG A 289 2.95 4.95 -20.04
C ARG A 289 3.76 3.78 -19.49
N ARG A 290 4.96 4.04 -18.94
CA ARG A 290 5.85 3.04 -18.31
C ARG A 290 5.93 3.19 -16.79
N MET A 291 5.37 4.29 -16.26
CA MET A 291 5.40 4.60 -14.82
C MET A 291 4.66 3.52 -14.02
N PRO A 292 5.24 2.98 -12.94
CA PRO A 292 4.56 2.08 -12.01
C PRO A 292 3.57 2.83 -11.12
N GLY A 293 2.71 2.10 -10.45
CA GLY A 293 1.70 2.66 -9.54
C GLY A 293 0.51 3.27 -10.27
N ARG A 294 -0.44 3.78 -9.50
CA ARG A 294 -1.67 4.37 -10.02
C ARG A 294 -1.45 5.80 -10.46
N LEU A 295 -2.25 6.21 -11.44
CA LEU A 295 -2.38 7.60 -11.86
C LEU A 295 -3.83 8.03 -11.67
N ILE A 296 -4.03 9.19 -11.07
CA ILE A 296 -5.32 9.86 -11.02
C ILE A 296 -5.39 10.78 -12.22
N GLY A 297 -6.56 10.80 -12.86
CA GLY A 297 -6.84 11.70 -13.95
C GLY A 297 -8.22 12.32 -13.80
N MET A 298 -8.47 13.35 -14.58
CA MET A 298 -9.79 13.99 -14.67
C MET A 298 -10.57 13.45 -15.86
N SER A 299 -11.88 13.43 -15.73
CA SER A 299 -12.86 13.14 -16.75
C SER A 299 -14.11 14.00 -16.51
N ILE A 300 -15.21 13.65 -17.16
CA ILE A 300 -16.54 14.23 -16.94
C ILE A 300 -17.54 13.15 -16.53
N ASP A 301 -18.57 13.56 -15.80
CA ASP A 301 -19.71 12.69 -15.50
C ASP A 301 -20.83 12.87 -16.57
N THR A 302 -21.94 12.14 -16.39
CA THR A 302 -23.11 12.19 -17.28
C THR A 302 -23.79 13.59 -17.35
N LEU A 303 -23.49 14.50 -16.41
CA LEU A 303 -23.93 15.90 -16.43
C LEU A 303 -22.91 16.83 -17.07
N GLY A 304 -21.78 16.32 -17.59
CA GLY A 304 -20.68 17.11 -18.13
C GLY A 304 -19.81 17.78 -17.05
N ARG A 305 -19.95 17.42 -15.79
CA ARG A 305 -19.17 17.98 -14.67
C ARG A 305 -17.83 17.27 -14.52
N PRO A 306 -16.77 18.00 -14.07
CA PRO A 306 -15.49 17.39 -13.77
C PRO A 306 -15.62 16.26 -12.73
N ALA A 307 -14.98 15.14 -13.01
CA ALA A 307 -14.94 13.98 -12.13
C ALA A 307 -13.54 13.35 -12.15
N TYR A 308 -13.01 13.03 -10.97
CA TYR A 308 -11.74 12.33 -10.84
C TYR A 308 -11.92 10.82 -11.06
N ARG A 309 -10.87 10.16 -11.57
CA ARG A 309 -10.84 8.72 -11.82
C ARG A 309 -9.42 8.17 -11.81
N LEU A 310 -9.28 6.84 -11.76
CA LEU A 310 -8.01 6.18 -12.06
C LEU A 310 -7.76 6.24 -13.59
N ALA A 311 -6.58 6.73 -13.99
CA ALA A 311 -6.20 6.90 -15.38
C ALA A 311 -5.19 5.83 -15.84
N LEU A 312 -5.15 5.54 -17.15
CA LEU A 312 -4.21 4.60 -17.77
C LEU A 312 -4.15 3.22 -17.09
N GLN A 313 -5.27 2.68 -16.62
CA GLN A 313 -5.36 1.40 -15.90
C GLN A 313 -4.82 0.21 -16.70
N THR A 314 -4.76 0.31 -18.04
CA THR A 314 -4.20 -0.72 -18.93
C THR A 314 -2.72 -1.05 -18.66
N ARG A 315 -2.01 -0.26 -17.81
CA ARG A 315 -0.63 -0.52 -17.36
C ARG A 315 -0.58 -1.44 -16.14
N GLU A 316 -1.68 -1.56 -15.38
CA GLU A 316 -1.71 -2.25 -14.09
C GLU A 316 -1.61 -3.77 -14.23
N GLN A 317 -1.08 -4.42 -13.16
CA GLN A 317 -0.77 -5.85 -13.15
C GLN A 317 -2.00 -6.76 -13.33
N HIS A 318 -3.19 -6.35 -12.88
CA HIS A 318 -4.41 -7.14 -13.02
C HIS A 318 -4.89 -7.24 -14.48
N ILE A 319 -4.45 -6.31 -15.36
CA ILE A 319 -4.73 -6.34 -16.79
C ILE A 319 -3.58 -7.00 -17.56
N ARG A 320 -2.33 -6.60 -17.28
CA ARG A 320 -1.16 -7.04 -18.04
C ARG A 320 -0.57 -8.38 -17.59
N ARG A 321 -0.83 -8.82 -16.36
CA ARG A 321 -0.33 -10.08 -15.79
C ARG A 321 1.20 -10.23 -15.92
N ASP A 322 1.69 -11.30 -16.55
CA ASP A 322 3.13 -11.59 -16.81
C ASP A 322 3.84 -10.53 -17.67
N LYS A 323 3.09 -9.71 -18.41
CA LYS A 323 3.60 -8.58 -19.21
C LYS A 323 3.61 -7.27 -18.44
N ALA A 324 3.21 -7.26 -17.17
CA ALA A 324 3.27 -6.07 -16.34
C ALA A 324 4.72 -5.68 -16.04
N THR A 325 4.98 -4.39 -15.99
CA THR A 325 6.31 -3.85 -15.65
C THR A 325 6.55 -3.74 -14.14
N SER A 326 5.50 -3.84 -13.35
CA SER A 326 5.51 -3.80 -11.89
C SER A 326 4.37 -4.65 -11.33
N ASN A 327 4.51 -5.18 -10.12
CA ASN A 327 3.48 -5.93 -9.41
C ASN A 327 2.70 -5.09 -8.39
N ILE A 328 2.95 -3.79 -8.28
CA ILE A 328 2.32 -2.92 -7.28
C ILE A 328 0.79 -2.95 -7.42
N CYS A 329 0.10 -3.31 -6.33
CA CYS A 329 -1.35 -3.32 -6.17
C CYS A 329 -1.77 -2.38 -5.02
N THR A 330 -1.51 -2.76 -3.77
CA THR A 330 -1.60 -1.88 -2.60
C THR A 330 -0.39 -0.96 -2.58
N ALA A 331 -0.62 0.35 -2.42
CA ALA A 331 0.41 1.38 -2.27
C ALA A 331 0.39 1.96 -0.84
N GLN A 332 0.66 3.24 -0.65
CA GLN A 332 0.64 3.95 0.63
C GLN A 332 -0.33 5.14 0.57
N VAL A 333 -1.57 4.87 0.18
CA VAL A 333 -2.55 5.90 -0.18
C VAL A 333 -2.91 6.83 0.99
N LEU A 334 -3.18 6.28 2.18
CA LEU A 334 -3.49 7.11 3.34
C LEU A 334 -2.34 8.08 3.69
N LEU A 335 -1.09 7.62 3.55
CA LEU A 335 0.10 8.43 3.81
C LEU A 335 0.27 9.51 2.71
N ALA A 336 -0.04 9.19 1.46
CA ALA A 336 -0.07 10.17 0.37
C ALA A 336 -1.14 11.25 0.61
N VAL A 337 -2.32 10.84 1.10
CA VAL A 337 -3.40 11.77 1.49
C VAL A 337 -2.96 12.69 2.63
N LEU A 338 -2.31 12.14 3.67
CA LEU A 338 -1.77 12.93 4.79
C LEU A 338 -0.71 13.93 4.31
N ALA A 339 0.23 13.50 3.45
CA ALA A 339 1.27 14.37 2.89
C ALA A 339 0.66 15.49 2.01
N ALA A 340 -0.36 15.17 1.22
CA ALA A 340 -1.08 16.18 0.43
C ALA A 340 -1.82 17.18 1.33
N PHE A 341 -2.48 16.73 2.40
CA PHE A 341 -3.09 17.64 3.38
C PHE A 341 -2.06 18.50 4.11
N TYR A 342 -0.89 17.97 4.42
CA TYR A 342 0.21 18.76 4.98
C TYR A 342 0.61 19.91 4.03
N ALA A 343 0.77 19.60 2.73
CA ALA A 343 1.08 20.61 1.74
C ALA A 343 -0.06 21.64 1.57
N VAL A 344 -1.31 21.22 1.58
CA VAL A 344 -2.49 22.12 1.55
C VAL A 344 -2.56 23.00 2.81
N TYR A 345 -2.26 22.43 3.99
CA TYR A 345 -2.27 23.16 5.26
C TYR A 345 -1.23 24.28 5.31
N HIS A 346 -0.01 23.98 4.89
CA HIS A 346 1.09 24.95 4.94
C HIS A 346 1.11 25.88 3.71
N GLY A 347 0.65 25.42 2.55
CA GLY A 347 0.75 26.14 1.30
C GLY A 347 2.18 26.38 0.83
N GLN A 348 2.34 27.04 -0.30
CA GLN A 348 3.65 27.38 -0.87
C GLN A 348 4.54 28.12 0.15
N GLU A 349 4.03 29.18 0.76
CA GLU A 349 4.78 30.04 1.65
C GLU A 349 5.15 29.33 2.97
N GLY A 350 4.23 28.52 3.52
CA GLY A 350 4.50 27.72 4.72
C GLY A 350 5.56 26.65 4.49
N LEU A 351 5.49 25.91 3.40
CA LEU A 351 6.50 24.90 3.03
C LEU A 351 7.88 25.54 2.81
N LYS A 352 7.93 26.67 2.08
CA LYS A 352 9.17 27.41 1.87
C LYS A 352 9.77 27.92 3.19
N ARG A 353 8.93 28.41 4.10
CA ARG A 353 9.35 28.84 5.45
C ARG A 353 9.96 27.67 6.21
N ILE A 354 9.30 26.48 6.24
CA ILE A 354 9.81 25.30 6.93
C ILE A 354 11.17 24.90 6.36
N GLY A 355 11.31 24.78 5.04
CA GLY A 355 12.58 24.45 4.39
C GLY A 355 13.69 25.49 4.69
N THR A 356 13.32 26.78 4.68
CA THR A 356 14.26 27.86 5.04
C THR A 356 14.70 27.78 6.49
N GLU A 357 13.78 27.55 7.44
CA GLU A 357 14.10 27.44 8.87
C GLU A 357 15.01 26.23 9.17
N ILE A 358 14.78 25.08 8.52
CA ILE A 358 15.66 23.91 8.63
C ILE A 358 17.08 24.27 8.19
N HIS A 359 17.21 24.92 7.03
CA HIS A 359 18.51 25.33 6.52
C HIS A 359 19.21 26.36 7.43
N LEU A 360 18.49 27.38 7.91
CA LEU A 360 19.06 28.40 8.81
C LEU A 360 19.53 27.79 10.13
N LYS A 361 18.79 26.85 10.70
CA LYS A 361 19.22 26.08 11.89
C LYS A 361 20.50 25.29 11.60
N THR A 362 20.59 24.63 10.44
CA THR A 362 21.77 23.87 10.01
C THR A 362 22.99 24.80 9.80
N LYS A 363 22.77 25.96 9.21
CA LYS A 363 23.80 27.00 9.04
C LYS A 363 24.30 27.54 10.38
N SER A 364 23.40 27.69 11.37
CA SER A 364 23.77 28.08 12.73
C SER A 364 24.67 27.01 13.39
N LEU A 365 24.29 25.73 13.29
CA LEU A 365 25.09 24.62 13.79
C LEU A 365 26.47 24.56 13.08
N TYR A 366 26.50 24.71 11.76
CA TYR A 366 27.71 24.78 10.95
C TYR A 366 28.68 25.84 11.50
N LYS A 367 28.18 27.05 11.71
CA LYS A 367 28.97 28.17 12.22
C LYS A 367 29.59 27.85 13.60
N VAL A 368 28.77 27.43 14.55
CA VAL A 368 29.18 27.14 15.92
C VAL A 368 30.22 26.00 15.97
N LEU A 369 30.01 24.93 15.23
CA LEU A 369 30.95 23.80 15.16
C LEU A 369 32.27 24.19 14.52
N THR A 370 32.23 25.00 13.45
CA THR A 370 33.45 25.49 12.78
C THR A 370 34.23 26.43 13.70
N GLU A 371 33.56 27.35 14.40
CA GLU A 371 34.18 28.24 15.41
C GLU A 371 34.80 27.44 16.58
N ALA A 372 34.22 26.29 16.93
CA ALA A 372 34.78 25.37 17.92
C ALA A 372 35.95 24.49 17.37
N GLY A 373 36.32 24.66 16.09
CA GLY A 373 37.45 23.95 15.47
C GLY A 373 37.08 22.55 14.93
N ILE A 374 35.81 22.22 14.83
CA ILE A 374 35.35 20.97 14.19
C ILE A 374 35.28 21.19 12.68
N ALA A 375 36.02 20.39 11.92
CA ALA A 375 36.05 20.49 10.47
C ALA A 375 34.75 19.91 9.87
N ILE A 376 34.14 20.63 8.91
CA ILE A 376 32.95 20.20 8.15
C ILE A 376 33.33 20.20 6.67
N GLU A 377 33.10 19.07 6.01
CA GLU A 377 33.56 18.86 4.63
C GLU A 377 32.64 19.48 3.60
N ASN A 378 31.29 19.28 3.76
CA ASN A 378 30.32 19.81 2.84
C ASN A 378 30.00 21.29 3.12
N LYS A 379 30.19 22.14 2.09
CA LYS A 379 29.92 23.59 2.16
C LYS A 379 28.56 23.98 1.59
N ASN A 380 28.13 23.25 0.59
CA ASN A 380 26.80 23.38 -0.01
C ASN A 380 25.89 22.28 0.57
N PHE A 381 25.07 22.63 1.54
CA PHE A 381 24.18 21.71 2.24
C PHE A 381 22.79 22.29 2.39
N PHE A 382 21.79 21.43 2.60
CA PHE A 382 20.45 21.82 3.02
C PHE A 382 20.30 21.66 4.54
N ASP A 383 20.29 20.44 5.04
CA ASP A 383 19.99 20.07 6.42
C ASP A 383 21.06 19.18 7.08
N THR A 384 22.02 18.67 6.30
CA THR A 384 22.95 17.66 6.74
C THR A 384 24.39 18.18 6.69
N LEU A 385 25.12 18.06 7.81
CA LEU A 385 26.54 18.39 7.95
C LEU A 385 27.36 17.12 8.06
N LEU A 386 28.46 17.03 7.28
CA LEU A 386 29.46 15.97 7.35
C LEU A 386 30.66 16.45 8.14
N LEU A 387 30.80 15.93 9.35
CA LEU A 387 31.92 16.24 10.26
C LEU A 387 33.16 15.39 9.89
N SER A 388 34.30 16.01 9.70
CA SER A 388 35.62 15.35 9.53
C SER A 388 36.31 15.28 10.87
N VAL A 389 36.39 14.10 11.45
CA VAL A 389 36.88 13.83 12.83
C VAL A 389 37.77 12.57 12.86
N PRO A 390 38.96 12.61 12.24
CA PRO A 390 39.80 11.43 12.01
C PRO A 390 40.00 10.56 13.25
N GLY A 391 39.54 9.29 13.18
CA GLY A 391 39.61 8.31 14.27
C GLY A 391 38.71 8.61 15.47
N GLN A 392 37.83 9.63 15.40
CA GLN A 392 37.00 10.08 16.54
C GLN A 392 35.49 10.01 16.29
N ALA A 393 35.04 9.41 15.18
CA ALA A 393 33.61 9.37 14.85
C ALA A 393 32.77 8.70 15.96
N ASP A 394 33.25 7.58 16.51
CA ASP A 394 32.57 6.89 17.62
C ASP A 394 32.51 7.76 18.90
N ALA A 395 33.57 8.51 19.21
CA ALA A 395 33.57 9.42 20.35
C ALA A 395 32.60 10.61 20.16
N MET A 396 32.46 11.12 18.94
CA MET A 396 31.51 12.18 18.65
C MET A 396 30.04 11.68 18.75
N VAL A 397 29.76 10.49 18.23
CA VAL A 397 28.44 9.85 18.39
C VAL A 397 28.11 9.63 19.86
N GLN A 398 29.08 9.16 20.65
CA GLN A 398 28.89 8.94 22.09
C GLN A 398 28.65 10.27 22.87
N LYS A 399 29.37 11.34 22.56
CA LYS A 399 29.14 12.67 23.15
C LYS A 399 27.73 13.20 22.84
N ALA A 400 27.25 13.03 21.60
CA ALA A 400 25.90 13.41 21.24
C ALA A 400 24.85 12.57 21.99
N LEU A 401 25.09 11.27 22.11
CA LEU A 401 24.22 10.34 22.83
C LEU A 401 24.11 10.70 24.33
N GLU A 402 25.21 11.01 24.99
CA GLU A 402 25.24 11.44 26.39
C GLU A 402 24.49 12.78 26.61
N ALA A 403 24.44 13.62 25.59
CA ALA A 403 23.66 14.86 25.59
C ALA A 403 22.17 14.65 25.20
N GLY A 404 21.74 13.42 24.89
CA GLY A 404 20.36 13.09 24.54
C GLY A 404 20.04 13.13 23.04
N TYR A 405 21.04 13.11 22.17
CA TYR A 405 20.88 13.21 20.71
C TYR A 405 21.48 12.01 19.99
N ASN A 406 20.78 11.52 18.98
CA ASN A 406 21.34 10.57 18.01
C ASN A 406 21.88 11.32 16.80
N ILE A 407 23.14 11.07 16.45
CA ILE A 407 23.76 11.50 15.19
C ILE A 407 24.27 10.26 14.44
N ARG A 408 24.52 10.39 13.15
CA ARG A 408 24.92 9.26 12.31
C ARG A 408 26.43 9.07 12.32
N ARG A 409 26.90 7.84 12.62
CA ARG A 409 28.24 7.39 12.28
C ARG A 409 28.30 7.06 10.79
N VAL A 410 29.17 7.71 10.03
CA VAL A 410 29.37 7.40 8.60
C VAL A 410 30.45 6.33 8.46
N ASP A 411 31.64 6.61 8.96
CA ASP A 411 32.80 5.69 9.02
C ASP A 411 33.67 5.99 10.26
N ALA A 412 34.93 5.56 10.27
CA ALA A 412 35.85 5.80 11.41
C ALA A 412 36.24 7.29 11.56
N ASP A 413 36.23 8.03 10.46
CA ASP A 413 36.74 9.40 10.37
C ASP A 413 35.61 10.43 10.23
N HIS A 414 34.36 9.99 9.98
CA HIS A 414 33.26 10.90 9.70
C HIS A 414 31.99 10.58 10.52
N ALA A 415 31.33 11.67 10.98
CA ALA A 415 29.99 11.64 11.53
C ALA A 415 29.08 12.63 10.77
N ALA A 416 27.80 12.38 10.69
CA ALA A 416 26.85 13.28 10.05
C ALA A 416 25.70 13.67 10.98
N ILE A 417 25.25 14.93 10.84
CA ILE A 417 24.13 15.50 11.60
C ILE A 417 23.12 16.04 10.61
N SER A 418 21.89 15.51 10.65
CA SER A 418 20.80 15.94 9.78
C SER A 418 19.71 16.61 10.62
N LEU A 419 19.56 17.92 10.52
CA LEU A 419 18.50 18.66 11.22
C LEU A 419 17.16 18.54 10.49
N ASP A 420 16.09 18.79 11.24
CA ASP A 420 14.74 18.68 10.72
C ASP A 420 13.79 19.76 11.28
N GLU A 421 12.52 19.68 10.93
CA GLU A 421 11.49 20.62 11.37
C GLU A 421 11.39 20.74 12.90
N THR A 422 11.64 19.62 13.61
CA THR A 422 11.50 19.55 15.08
C THR A 422 12.70 20.14 15.85
N ALA A 423 13.84 20.39 15.17
CA ALA A 423 15.02 20.96 15.79
C ALA A 423 14.76 22.37 16.32
N THR A 424 15.19 22.66 17.55
CA THR A 424 15.09 23.98 18.18
C THR A 424 16.46 24.62 18.36
N CYS A 425 16.53 25.93 18.59
CA CYS A 425 17.79 26.62 18.89
C CYS A 425 18.44 26.08 20.17
N ALA A 426 17.63 25.63 21.14
CA ALA A 426 18.15 25.01 22.36
C ALA A 426 18.85 23.66 22.03
N ASP A 427 18.28 22.86 21.12
CA ASP A 427 18.90 21.61 20.68
C ASP A 427 20.25 21.87 20.00
N ILE A 428 20.32 22.89 19.13
CA ILE A 428 21.54 23.26 18.42
C ILE A 428 22.63 23.68 19.40
N ALA A 429 22.31 24.53 20.40
CA ALA A 429 23.24 24.96 21.43
C ALA A 429 23.75 23.77 22.28
N ALA A 430 22.82 22.89 22.71
CA ALA A 430 23.13 21.73 23.53
C ALA A 430 24.02 20.73 22.79
N LEU A 431 23.63 20.38 21.54
CA LEU A 431 24.40 19.46 20.69
C LEU A 431 25.78 20.03 20.37
N ALA A 432 25.86 21.29 19.96
CA ALA A 432 27.15 21.95 19.67
C ALA A 432 28.07 21.98 20.91
N SER A 433 27.55 22.31 22.10
CA SER A 433 28.30 22.30 23.35
C SER A 433 28.84 20.92 23.70
N ALA A 434 28.04 19.89 23.53
CA ALA A 434 28.44 18.49 23.77
C ALA A 434 29.58 18.06 22.83
N LEU A 435 29.45 18.37 21.54
CA LEU A 435 30.46 18.01 20.52
C LEU A 435 31.76 18.81 20.69
N ALA A 436 31.67 20.12 20.96
CA ALA A 436 32.78 20.99 21.18
C ALA A 436 33.50 20.74 22.53
N GLY A 437 32.82 20.16 23.52
CA GLY A 437 33.33 19.98 24.88
C GLY A 437 33.48 21.28 25.70
N ALA A 438 32.79 22.34 25.31
CA ALA A 438 32.74 23.64 25.93
C ALA A 438 31.37 24.28 25.71
N GLU A 439 30.91 25.12 26.64
CA GLU A 439 29.63 25.84 26.49
C GLU A 439 29.66 26.75 25.25
N THR A 440 28.69 26.54 24.36
CA THR A 440 28.53 27.34 23.15
C THR A 440 27.17 28.02 23.16
N SER A 441 27.05 29.23 22.65
CA SER A 441 25.80 29.91 22.43
C SER A 441 25.44 29.85 20.93
N ALA A 442 24.34 29.22 20.57
CA ALA A 442 23.83 29.27 19.22
C ALA A 442 22.75 30.35 19.15
N ALA A 443 23.04 31.44 18.47
CA ALA A 443 21.98 32.34 18.00
C ALA A 443 21.44 31.78 16.68
N CYS A 444 20.19 31.48 16.61
CA CYS A 444 19.54 31.06 15.33
C CYS A 444 19.26 32.26 14.39
N ASP A 445 19.92 33.41 14.65
CA ASP A 445 19.87 34.60 13.80
C ASP A 445 20.98 34.49 12.73
N CYS A 446 20.79 33.58 11.78
CA CYS A 446 21.64 33.56 10.59
C CYS A 446 20.92 34.37 9.49
N ASP A 447 21.71 35.12 8.72
CA ASP A 447 21.23 35.78 7.51
C ASP A 447 20.56 34.76 6.56
N ALA A 448 19.66 35.26 5.70
CA ALA A 448 18.96 34.46 4.69
C ALA A 448 19.90 33.48 3.95
N PRO A 449 19.39 32.34 3.47
CA PRO A 449 20.19 31.36 2.75
C PRO A 449 20.97 32.04 1.61
N ALA A 450 22.28 31.83 1.57
CA ALA A 450 23.14 32.31 0.48
C ALA A 450 23.73 31.09 -0.24
N TRP A 451 22.86 30.33 -0.91
CA TRP A 451 23.33 29.35 -1.89
C TRP A 451 23.77 30.06 -3.16
N ASP A 452 24.67 29.43 -3.89
CA ASP A 452 24.95 29.83 -5.26
C ASP A 452 23.61 29.82 -6.04
N PRO A 453 23.34 30.84 -6.89
CA PRO A 453 22.14 30.88 -7.72
C PRO A 453 21.88 29.59 -8.50
N VAL A 454 22.91 28.82 -8.87
CA VAL A 454 22.78 27.53 -9.56
C VAL A 454 22.08 26.46 -8.69
N HIS A 455 22.18 26.58 -7.37
CA HIS A 455 21.56 25.67 -6.41
C HIS A 455 20.23 26.17 -5.84
N THR A 456 19.89 27.43 -6.06
CA THR A 456 18.69 28.07 -5.49
C THR A 456 17.47 27.83 -6.40
N ARG A 457 16.34 27.43 -5.80
CA ARG A 457 15.09 27.35 -6.54
C ARG A 457 14.64 28.71 -7.07
N GLN A 458 14.35 28.79 -8.36
CA GLN A 458 13.88 30.00 -9.03
C GLN A 458 12.41 29.91 -9.46
N THR A 459 11.85 28.69 -9.52
CA THR A 459 10.49 28.46 -10.01
C THR A 459 9.48 28.40 -8.84
N PRO A 460 8.26 28.91 -9.02
CA PRO A 460 7.19 28.70 -8.05
C PRO A 460 6.81 27.21 -8.00
N PHE A 461 6.12 26.82 -6.92
CA PHE A 461 5.58 25.48 -6.72
C PHE A 461 4.26 25.55 -5.95
N CYS A 462 3.41 24.53 -6.06
CA CYS A 462 2.12 24.44 -5.37
C CYS A 462 1.30 25.74 -5.51
N THR A 463 1.20 26.27 -6.74
CA THR A 463 0.50 27.54 -7.04
C THR A 463 -1.01 27.36 -7.23
N GLU A 464 -1.48 26.11 -7.30
CA GLU A 464 -2.88 25.77 -7.50
C GLU A 464 -3.72 26.18 -6.29
N LYS A 465 -4.99 26.47 -6.54
CA LYS A 465 -5.91 27.02 -5.55
C LYS A 465 -6.00 26.17 -4.29
N ALA A 466 -5.94 24.84 -4.41
CA ALA A 466 -6.03 23.94 -3.25
C ALA A 466 -4.94 24.22 -2.22
N PHE A 467 -3.70 24.51 -2.65
CA PHE A 467 -2.57 24.78 -1.75
C PHE A 467 -2.57 26.20 -1.16
N ASN A 468 -3.48 27.08 -1.62
CA ASN A 468 -3.51 28.50 -1.24
C ASN A 468 -4.86 28.95 -0.68
N SER A 469 -5.70 28.02 -0.16
CA SER A 469 -7.07 28.32 0.24
C SER A 469 -7.46 27.90 1.64
N TYR A 470 -6.80 26.90 2.27
CA TYR A 470 -7.31 26.26 3.51
C TYR A 470 -6.32 26.33 4.66
N HIS A 471 -5.89 27.57 5.00
CA HIS A 471 -4.83 27.80 6.00
C HIS A 471 -5.35 28.05 7.42
N SER A 472 -6.66 28.25 7.62
CA SER A 472 -7.25 28.34 8.95
C SER A 472 -7.77 26.98 9.42
N GLU A 473 -7.76 26.76 10.75
CA GLU A 473 -8.29 25.55 11.39
C GLU A 473 -9.71 25.22 10.89
N THR A 474 -10.58 26.24 10.85
CA THR A 474 -11.97 26.08 10.42
C THR A 474 -12.11 25.72 8.94
N GLU A 475 -11.34 26.36 8.06
CA GLU A 475 -11.38 26.07 6.62
C GLU A 475 -10.83 24.69 6.33
N MET A 476 -9.71 24.29 6.94
CA MET A 476 -9.14 22.97 6.79
C MET A 476 -10.10 21.88 7.28
N MET A 477 -10.69 22.02 8.47
CA MET A 477 -11.65 21.07 9.02
C MET A 477 -12.87 20.90 8.10
N ARG A 478 -13.40 22.00 7.55
CA ARG A 478 -14.52 21.96 6.58
C ARG A 478 -14.13 21.38 5.24
N TYR A 479 -12.90 21.61 4.79
CA TYR A 479 -12.37 20.98 3.57
C TYR A 479 -12.26 19.48 3.72
N ILE A 480 -11.62 18.99 4.80
CA ILE A 480 -11.52 17.56 5.12
C ILE A 480 -12.92 16.91 5.15
N ARG A 481 -13.88 17.52 5.89
CA ARG A 481 -15.25 17.00 5.99
C ARG A 481 -15.99 16.97 4.65
N ARG A 482 -15.83 18.01 3.83
CA ARG A 482 -16.41 18.08 2.49
C ARG A 482 -15.90 16.96 1.58
N LEU A 483 -14.61 16.63 1.66
CA LEU A 483 -14.04 15.54 0.87
C LEU A 483 -14.50 14.18 1.39
N GLU A 484 -14.44 13.96 2.70
CA GLU A 484 -14.93 12.74 3.34
C GLU A 484 -16.38 12.41 2.94
N SER A 485 -17.25 13.42 2.91
CA SER A 485 -18.68 13.23 2.59
C SER A 485 -18.96 12.83 1.13
N ARG A 486 -17.95 12.81 0.26
CA ARG A 486 -18.04 12.35 -1.14
C ARG A 486 -17.62 10.90 -1.32
N ASP A 487 -17.19 10.26 -0.24
CA ASP A 487 -16.59 8.93 -0.25
C ASP A 487 -17.40 7.95 0.59
N LEU A 488 -17.52 6.73 0.10
CA LEU A 488 -18.07 5.62 0.85
C LEU A 488 -16.94 4.87 1.54
N ALA A 489 -17.10 4.62 2.85
CA ALA A 489 -16.17 3.88 3.68
C ALA A 489 -16.94 2.94 4.63
N LEU A 490 -16.25 2.08 5.40
CA LEU A 490 -16.92 1.08 6.25
C LEU A 490 -17.75 1.67 7.40
N ASN A 491 -17.52 2.92 7.79
CA ASN A 491 -18.38 3.63 8.74
C ASN A 491 -19.70 4.09 8.13
N GLU A 492 -19.89 3.95 6.82
CA GLU A 492 -21.12 4.27 6.09
C GLU A 492 -21.91 2.99 5.74
N ALA A 493 -21.25 1.99 5.16
CA ALA A 493 -21.86 0.74 4.72
C ALA A 493 -20.84 -0.38 4.54
N MET A 494 -21.33 -1.61 4.40
CA MET A 494 -20.53 -2.77 4.00
C MET A 494 -19.88 -2.54 2.63
N ILE A 495 -18.63 -2.98 2.50
CA ILE A 495 -17.89 -3.02 1.24
C ILE A 495 -17.67 -4.49 0.84
N PRO A 496 -18.56 -5.11 0.05
CA PRO A 496 -18.59 -6.56 -0.19
C PRO A 496 -17.64 -7.01 -1.31
N LEU A 497 -16.36 -6.61 -1.22
CA LEU A 497 -15.37 -6.87 -2.26
C LEU A 497 -14.77 -8.26 -2.15
N GLY A 498 -15.07 -9.15 -3.08
CA GLY A 498 -14.46 -10.47 -3.17
C GLY A 498 -12.96 -10.44 -3.47
N SER A 499 -12.24 -11.36 -2.85
CA SER A 499 -10.79 -11.48 -2.74
C SER A 499 -10.10 -10.26 -2.09
N CYS A 500 -10.88 -9.44 -1.38
CA CYS A 500 -10.37 -8.32 -0.60
C CYS A 500 -11.18 -8.14 0.67
N THR A 501 -10.80 -8.84 1.72
CA THR A 501 -11.46 -8.77 3.03
C THR A 501 -11.49 -7.34 3.57
N MET A 502 -12.68 -6.73 3.59
CA MET A 502 -12.93 -5.37 4.09
C MET A 502 -13.49 -5.43 5.50
N LYS A 503 -12.66 -5.81 6.44
CA LYS A 503 -12.98 -5.95 7.86
C LYS A 503 -12.88 -4.60 8.57
N LEU A 504 -13.87 -4.25 9.39
CA LEU A 504 -13.84 -3.02 10.18
C LEU A 504 -12.75 -3.07 11.26
N ASN A 505 -12.04 -1.96 11.41
CA ASN A 505 -11.02 -1.77 12.43
C ASN A 505 -11.64 -1.19 13.69
N ALA A 506 -11.38 -1.80 14.84
CA ALA A 506 -11.79 -1.26 16.13
C ALA A 506 -10.96 -0.01 16.50
N ALA A 507 -11.59 0.94 17.22
CA ALA A 507 -10.90 2.14 17.67
C ALA A 507 -9.69 1.83 18.59
N SER A 508 -9.82 0.83 19.46
CA SER A 508 -8.74 0.37 20.34
C SER A 508 -7.53 -0.21 19.57
N GLU A 509 -7.73 -0.77 18.39
CA GLU A 509 -6.64 -1.24 17.51
C GLU A 509 -5.85 -0.06 16.92
N MET A 510 -6.53 1.06 16.64
CA MET A 510 -5.92 2.24 16.03
C MET A 510 -5.18 3.15 17.01
N ILE A 511 -5.60 3.20 18.29
CA ILE A 511 -5.02 4.09 19.31
C ILE A 511 -3.48 4.03 19.37
N PRO A 512 -2.83 2.85 19.39
CA PRO A 512 -1.38 2.78 19.55
C PRO A 512 -0.55 3.44 18.46
N ILE A 513 -1.06 3.59 17.24
CA ILE A 513 -0.28 4.14 16.11
C ILE A 513 0.06 5.63 16.28
N THR A 514 -0.64 6.32 17.17
CA THR A 514 -0.39 7.73 17.50
C THR A 514 0.48 7.93 18.74
N TRP A 515 0.84 6.85 19.44
CA TRP A 515 1.74 6.95 20.59
C TRP A 515 3.17 7.27 20.14
N PRO A 516 3.85 8.22 20.79
CA PRO A 516 5.26 8.51 20.46
C PRO A 516 6.16 7.29 20.57
N GLU A 517 5.88 6.39 21.52
CA GLU A 517 6.62 5.16 21.72
C GLU A 517 6.53 4.19 20.52
N ALA A 518 5.47 4.29 19.71
CA ALA A 518 5.29 3.47 18.51
C ALA A 518 5.78 4.15 17.23
N ASN A 519 5.63 5.49 17.12
CA ASN A 519 5.78 6.19 15.84
C ASN A 519 6.94 7.18 15.75
N ALA A 520 7.55 7.60 16.87
CA ALA A 520 8.61 8.60 16.85
C ALA A 520 10.04 8.03 16.65
N LEU A 521 10.22 6.70 16.70
CA LEU A 521 11.53 6.09 16.56
C LEU A 521 12.05 6.13 15.13
N HIS A 522 13.32 6.51 15.00
CA HIS A 522 14.05 6.40 13.74
C HIS A 522 14.47 4.93 13.50
N PRO A 523 14.40 4.38 12.26
CA PRO A 523 14.70 2.97 11.99
C PRO A 523 16.15 2.56 12.22
N PHE A 524 17.08 3.52 12.28
CA PHE A 524 18.51 3.28 12.42
C PHE A 524 19.07 3.67 13.79
N VAL A 525 18.22 3.87 14.80
CA VAL A 525 18.69 4.06 16.19
C VAL A 525 19.39 2.80 16.73
N PRO A 526 20.31 2.93 17.70
CA PRO A 526 20.92 1.80 18.39
C PRO A 526 19.88 0.82 18.95
N ALA A 527 20.21 -0.47 18.96
CA ALA A 527 19.29 -1.53 19.33
C ALA A 527 18.69 -1.37 20.73
N ASP A 528 19.50 -0.86 21.69
CA ASP A 528 19.10 -0.61 23.07
C ASP A 528 18.09 0.55 23.22
N GLN A 529 17.88 1.36 22.18
CA GLN A 529 16.86 2.40 22.16
C GLN A 529 15.52 1.91 21.57
N SER A 530 15.50 0.77 20.88
CA SER A 530 14.34 0.22 20.17
C SER A 530 13.88 -1.12 20.75
N GLU A 531 14.19 -1.41 22.02
CA GLU A 531 13.89 -2.69 22.66
C GLU A 531 12.39 -3.01 22.64
N GLY A 532 11.52 -2.04 23.00
CA GLY A 532 10.08 -2.23 23.08
C GLY A 532 9.43 -2.49 21.72
N ILE A 533 9.79 -1.71 20.68
CA ILE A 533 9.19 -1.95 19.35
C ILE A 533 9.70 -3.25 18.74
N ARG A 534 10.98 -3.62 18.96
CA ARG A 534 11.50 -4.92 18.52
C ARG A 534 10.81 -6.09 19.21
N GLU A 535 10.52 -5.99 20.52
CA GLU A 535 9.76 -7.00 21.26
C GLU A 535 8.33 -7.14 20.71
N MET A 536 7.63 -6.01 20.47
CA MET A 536 6.30 -6.02 19.86
C MET A 536 6.31 -6.74 18.49
N LEU A 537 7.26 -6.39 17.61
CA LEU A 537 7.40 -6.99 16.28
C LEU A 537 7.76 -8.48 16.36
N SER A 538 8.61 -8.88 17.30
CA SER A 538 8.96 -10.28 17.54
C SER A 538 7.75 -11.10 18.00
N ILE A 539 6.97 -10.57 18.95
CA ILE A 539 5.73 -11.22 19.42
C ILE A 539 4.74 -11.38 18.26
N LEU A 540 4.58 -10.34 17.42
CA LEU A 540 3.70 -10.43 16.27
C LEU A 540 4.18 -11.49 15.27
N SER A 541 5.47 -11.51 14.94
CA SER A 541 6.06 -12.51 14.03
C SER A 541 5.87 -13.94 14.55
N ASP A 542 6.07 -14.19 15.84
CA ASP A 542 5.85 -15.49 16.47
C ASP A 542 4.37 -15.92 16.39
N ARG A 543 3.44 -15.01 16.70
CA ARG A 543 2.00 -15.28 16.60
C ARG A 543 1.58 -15.61 15.17
N LEU A 544 2.08 -14.86 14.18
CA LEU A 544 1.80 -15.12 12.76
C LEU A 544 2.41 -16.46 12.30
N ALA A 545 3.60 -16.81 12.77
CA ALA A 545 4.23 -18.12 12.50
C ALA A 545 3.36 -19.27 13.04
N LYS A 546 2.85 -19.15 14.27
CA LYS A 546 1.95 -20.14 14.89
C LYS A 546 0.62 -20.25 14.14
N ILE A 547 0.03 -19.14 13.71
CA ILE A 547 -1.23 -19.13 12.95
C ILE A 547 -1.04 -19.82 11.59
N THR A 548 0.08 -19.60 10.93
CA THR A 548 0.33 -20.09 9.57
C THR A 548 1.03 -21.45 9.52
N GLY A 549 1.55 -21.94 10.67
CA GLY A 549 2.28 -23.21 10.76
C GLY A 549 3.69 -23.15 10.16
N PHE A 550 4.28 -21.96 10.03
CA PHE A 550 5.64 -21.78 9.50
C PHE A 550 6.70 -21.68 10.61
N ALA A 551 7.96 -21.88 10.21
CA ALA A 551 9.11 -21.81 11.12
C ALA A 551 9.49 -20.36 11.49
N ALA A 552 9.33 -19.42 10.54
CA ALA A 552 9.63 -18.01 10.77
C ALA A 552 8.79 -17.09 9.87
N VAL A 553 8.62 -15.82 10.32
CA VAL A 553 7.93 -14.77 9.59
C VAL A 553 8.81 -13.53 9.51
N SER A 554 8.93 -12.95 8.31
CA SER A 554 9.54 -11.63 8.10
C SER A 554 8.45 -10.58 7.90
N LEU A 555 8.52 -9.48 8.66
CA LEU A 555 7.62 -8.32 8.55
C LEU A 555 8.13 -7.25 7.57
N GLN A 556 9.27 -7.46 6.92
CA GLN A 556 9.91 -6.45 6.07
C GLN A 556 9.08 -6.05 4.84
N PRO A 557 8.38 -6.94 4.11
CA PRO A 557 7.62 -6.54 2.95
C PRO A 557 6.50 -5.57 3.30
N ASN A 558 6.47 -4.42 2.64
CA ASN A 558 5.56 -3.30 2.91
C ASN A 558 4.31 -3.26 2.01
N ALA A 559 3.96 -4.38 1.39
CA ALA A 559 2.67 -4.62 0.70
C ALA A 559 2.53 -6.12 0.41
N GLY A 560 1.30 -6.61 0.10
CA GLY A 560 1.08 -7.99 -0.31
C GLY A 560 1.91 -8.39 -1.54
N ALA A 561 1.92 -7.55 -2.58
CA ALA A 561 2.75 -7.76 -3.77
C ALA A 561 4.26 -7.76 -3.46
N ALA A 562 4.72 -6.94 -2.50
CA ALA A 562 6.10 -7.00 -2.01
C ALA A 562 6.39 -8.32 -1.27
N GLY A 563 5.40 -8.84 -0.53
CA GLY A 563 5.46 -10.18 0.09
C GLY A 563 5.52 -11.29 -0.95
N GLU A 564 4.72 -11.22 -2.02
CA GLU A 564 4.82 -12.17 -3.13
C GLU A 564 6.24 -12.21 -3.69
N TYR A 565 6.79 -11.04 -4.00
CA TYR A 565 8.14 -10.92 -4.53
C TYR A 565 9.20 -11.44 -3.54
N ALA A 566 9.12 -11.06 -2.26
CA ALA A 566 10.05 -11.51 -1.22
C ALA A 566 10.04 -13.02 -1.03
N GLY A 567 8.86 -13.65 -1.06
CA GLY A 567 8.72 -15.10 -0.95
C GLY A 567 9.30 -15.84 -2.14
N LEU A 568 9.07 -15.35 -3.36
CA LEU A 568 9.70 -15.90 -4.57
C LEU A 568 11.23 -15.73 -4.55
N LEU A 569 11.73 -14.60 -4.03
CA LEU A 569 13.18 -14.41 -3.85
C LEU A 569 13.78 -15.39 -2.83
N ALA A 570 13.07 -15.68 -1.74
CA ALA A 570 13.52 -16.68 -0.76
C ALA A 570 13.68 -18.06 -1.44
N ILE A 571 12.70 -18.49 -2.25
CA ILE A 571 12.80 -19.72 -3.07
C ILE A 571 13.99 -19.66 -4.03
N ARG A 572 14.14 -18.56 -4.78
CA ARG A 572 15.22 -18.41 -5.77
C ARG A 572 16.61 -18.40 -5.13
N ARG A 573 16.76 -17.76 -3.98
CA ARG A 573 18.02 -17.74 -3.21
C ARG A 573 18.35 -19.12 -2.67
N TYR A 574 17.37 -19.85 -2.12
CA TYR A 574 17.51 -21.22 -1.68
C TYR A 574 17.99 -22.12 -2.84
N GLN A 575 17.30 -22.08 -3.98
CA GLN A 575 17.67 -22.90 -5.15
C GLN A 575 19.07 -22.55 -5.68
N LYS A 576 19.43 -21.27 -5.70
CA LYS A 576 20.79 -20.85 -6.07
C LYS A 576 21.84 -21.40 -5.11
N HIS A 577 21.56 -21.36 -3.80
CA HIS A 577 22.45 -21.90 -2.76
C HIS A 577 22.60 -23.42 -2.89
N ALA A 578 21.52 -24.13 -3.22
CA ALA A 578 21.52 -25.58 -3.44
C ALA A 578 22.16 -26.00 -4.78
N GLY A 579 22.68 -25.06 -5.59
CA GLY A 579 23.23 -25.35 -6.91
C GLY A 579 22.17 -25.54 -8.00
N GLU A 580 20.90 -25.27 -7.71
CA GLU A 580 19.74 -25.42 -8.60
C GLU A 580 19.24 -24.09 -9.18
N GLY A 581 20.11 -23.08 -9.29
CA GLY A 581 19.77 -21.75 -9.80
C GLY A 581 19.20 -21.72 -11.23
N HIS A 582 19.32 -22.83 -11.98
CA HIS A 582 18.73 -23.03 -13.31
C HIS A 582 17.20 -23.22 -13.26
N ARG A 583 16.60 -23.59 -12.13
CA ARG A 583 15.16 -23.75 -11.97
C ARG A 583 14.47 -22.38 -12.07
N ASN A 584 13.76 -22.15 -13.15
CA ASN A 584 13.19 -20.85 -13.48
C ASN A 584 11.74 -20.90 -14.00
N VAL A 585 11.05 -22.02 -13.82
CA VAL A 585 9.63 -22.15 -14.18
C VAL A 585 8.75 -22.01 -12.95
N CYS A 586 7.72 -21.19 -13.05
CA CYS A 586 6.65 -21.05 -12.07
C CYS A 586 5.33 -21.50 -12.68
N LEU A 587 4.69 -22.51 -12.09
CA LEU A 587 3.33 -22.92 -12.45
C LEU A 587 2.33 -21.97 -11.82
N ILE A 588 1.33 -21.54 -12.56
CA ILE A 588 0.28 -20.62 -12.03
C ILE A 588 -1.09 -21.07 -12.55
N PRO A 589 -2.05 -21.42 -11.67
CA PRO A 589 -3.42 -21.71 -12.07
C PRO A 589 -4.08 -20.53 -12.80
N THR A 590 -4.92 -20.81 -13.80
CA THR A 590 -5.61 -19.79 -14.59
C THR A 590 -6.57 -18.93 -13.75
N SER A 591 -6.96 -19.40 -12.56
CA SER A 591 -7.74 -18.67 -11.55
C SER A 591 -6.94 -17.63 -10.76
N ALA A 592 -5.60 -17.67 -10.81
CA ALA A 592 -4.76 -16.84 -9.95
C ALA A 592 -4.93 -15.34 -10.20
N HIS A 593 -4.74 -14.55 -9.15
CA HIS A 593 -4.74 -13.08 -9.23
C HIS A 593 -3.62 -12.59 -10.18
N GLY A 594 -3.87 -11.47 -10.86
CA GLY A 594 -2.91 -10.91 -11.83
C GLY A 594 -1.55 -10.49 -11.26
N THR A 595 -1.45 -10.29 -9.94
CA THR A 595 -0.17 -10.03 -9.25
C THR A 595 0.76 -11.24 -9.24
N ASN A 596 0.25 -12.48 -9.19
CA ASN A 596 1.09 -13.67 -9.13
C ASN A 596 1.99 -13.82 -10.37
N PRO A 597 1.47 -13.78 -11.63
CA PRO A 597 2.33 -13.81 -12.81
C PRO A 597 3.25 -12.57 -12.91
N ALA A 598 2.82 -11.38 -12.45
CA ALA A 598 3.67 -10.20 -12.45
C ALA A 598 4.86 -10.35 -11.48
N SER A 599 4.61 -10.82 -10.25
CA SER A 599 5.65 -11.08 -9.24
C SER A 599 6.64 -12.17 -9.72
N SER A 600 6.13 -13.23 -10.37
CA SER A 600 6.95 -14.29 -10.94
C SER A 600 7.89 -13.75 -12.03
N ALA A 601 7.37 -12.95 -12.95
CA ALA A 601 8.19 -12.33 -14.00
C ALA A 601 9.27 -11.39 -13.41
N MET A 602 8.93 -10.63 -12.37
CA MET A 602 9.89 -9.77 -11.66
C MET A 602 10.98 -10.56 -10.93
N ALA A 603 10.67 -11.77 -10.44
CA ALA A 603 11.64 -12.69 -9.83
C ALA A 603 12.46 -13.48 -10.88
N GLY A 604 12.34 -13.15 -12.17
CA GLY A 604 13.05 -13.81 -13.27
C GLY A 604 12.54 -15.21 -13.59
N LEU A 605 11.28 -15.51 -13.25
CA LEU A 605 10.65 -16.79 -13.50
C LEU A 605 9.80 -16.75 -14.79
N LYS A 606 9.75 -17.87 -15.48
CA LYS A 606 8.89 -18.12 -16.63
C LYS A 606 7.56 -18.69 -16.15
N VAL A 607 6.47 -17.98 -16.41
CA VAL A 607 5.12 -18.40 -16.05
C VAL A 607 4.63 -19.49 -17.01
N VAL A 608 4.14 -20.60 -16.45
CA VAL A 608 3.47 -21.68 -17.16
C VAL A 608 2.07 -21.85 -16.56
N PRO A 609 0.99 -21.60 -17.33
CA PRO A 609 -0.37 -21.70 -16.81
C PRO A 609 -0.77 -23.17 -16.57
N VAL A 610 -1.51 -23.42 -15.50
CA VAL A 610 -2.21 -24.66 -15.20
C VAL A 610 -3.71 -24.43 -15.34
N LYS A 611 -4.39 -25.32 -16.02
CA LYS A 611 -5.84 -25.19 -16.26
C LYS A 611 -6.66 -25.42 -14.98
N CYS A 612 -7.87 -24.87 -14.98
CA CYS A 612 -8.92 -25.21 -14.03
C CYS A 612 -9.98 -26.05 -14.73
N ASP A 613 -10.64 -26.95 -13.97
CA ASP A 613 -11.77 -27.75 -14.44
C ASP A 613 -13.08 -26.92 -14.52
N GLU A 614 -14.16 -27.52 -14.99
CA GLU A 614 -15.47 -26.86 -15.11
C GLU A 614 -16.09 -26.46 -13.77
N ARG A 615 -15.61 -27.01 -12.65
CA ARG A 615 -16.02 -26.66 -11.29
C ARG A 615 -15.16 -25.57 -10.66
N GLY A 616 -14.16 -25.07 -11.39
CA GLY A 616 -13.23 -24.04 -10.90
C GLY A 616 -12.07 -24.56 -10.04
N ASN A 617 -11.89 -25.89 -9.92
CA ASN A 617 -10.73 -26.49 -9.25
C ASN A 617 -9.55 -26.59 -10.21
N ILE A 618 -8.33 -26.71 -9.69
CA ILE A 618 -7.13 -26.95 -10.48
C ILE A 618 -7.25 -28.33 -11.15
N ASP A 619 -7.02 -28.39 -12.45
CA ASP A 619 -6.97 -29.65 -13.20
C ASP A 619 -5.71 -30.43 -12.81
N MET A 620 -5.88 -31.44 -11.97
CA MET A 620 -4.78 -32.25 -11.43
C MET A 620 -4.02 -33.05 -12.50
N ALA A 621 -4.69 -33.40 -13.60
CA ALA A 621 -4.05 -34.09 -14.73
C ALA A 621 -3.14 -33.12 -15.50
N ASP A 622 -3.61 -31.91 -15.77
CA ASP A 622 -2.79 -30.85 -16.38
C ASP A 622 -1.63 -30.44 -15.46
N LEU A 623 -1.89 -30.23 -14.16
CA LEU A 623 -0.86 -29.94 -13.17
C LEU A 623 0.28 -30.97 -13.20
N LYS A 624 -0.07 -32.26 -13.12
CA LYS A 624 0.89 -33.36 -13.15
C LYS A 624 1.71 -33.36 -14.45
N SER A 625 1.03 -33.19 -15.58
CA SER A 625 1.65 -33.10 -16.89
C SER A 625 2.64 -31.94 -17.00
N GLN A 626 2.26 -30.74 -16.51
CA GLN A 626 3.14 -29.57 -16.52
C GLN A 626 4.32 -29.72 -15.55
N ALA A 627 4.10 -30.26 -14.36
CA ALA A 627 5.15 -30.51 -13.38
C ALA A 627 6.19 -31.50 -13.91
N GLU A 628 5.76 -32.62 -14.51
CA GLU A 628 6.62 -33.62 -15.11
C GLU A 628 7.39 -33.08 -16.34
N ALA A 629 6.71 -32.29 -17.20
CA ALA A 629 7.33 -31.66 -18.36
C ALA A 629 8.44 -30.65 -18.00
N HIS A 630 8.33 -30.06 -16.86
CA HIS A 630 9.26 -29.02 -16.35
C HIS A 630 10.11 -29.48 -15.16
N LYS A 631 10.13 -30.75 -14.78
CA LYS A 631 10.78 -31.28 -13.59
C LYS A 631 12.23 -30.79 -13.38
N ASP A 632 12.99 -30.66 -14.48
CA ASP A 632 14.40 -30.26 -14.42
C ASP A 632 14.59 -28.77 -14.13
N ASN A 633 13.60 -27.93 -14.42
CA ASN A 633 13.64 -26.46 -14.24
C ASN A 633 12.43 -25.87 -13.48
N LEU A 634 11.60 -26.71 -12.86
CA LEU A 634 10.49 -26.27 -12.02
C LEU A 634 11.03 -25.61 -10.75
N SER A 635 10.77 -24.30 -10.60
CA SER A 635 11.12 -23.53 -9.42
C SER A 635 10.02 -23.63 -8.36
N CYS A 636 8.79 -23.30 -8.74
CA CYS A 636 7.66 -23.30 -7.81
C CYS A 636 6.31 -23.34 -8.53
N ILE A 637 5.26 -23.53 -7.73
CA ILE A 637 3.88 -23.17 -8.07
C ILE A 637 3.46 -21.98 -7.22
N MET A 638 2.64 -21.07 -7.77
CA MET A 638 1.92 -20.08 -6.96
C MET A 638 0.43 -20.42 -6.96
N VAL A 639 -0.12 -20.72 -5.80
CA VAL A 639 -1.54 -21.10 -5.62
C VAL A 639 -2.21 -20.24 -4.56
N THR A 640 -3.43 -19.76 -4.82
CA THR A 640 -4.29 -19.10 -3.83
C THR A 640 -5.16 -20.16 -3.16
N TYR A 641 -5.24 -20.17 -1.82
CA TYR A 641 -6.07 -21.14 -1.11
C TYR A 641 -6.81 -20.50 0.09
N PRO A 642 -8.13 -20.76 0.30
CA PRO A 642 -9.04 -21.35 -0.72
C PRO A 642 -8.96 -20.59 -2.04
N SER A 643 -9.37 -21.22 -3.15
CA SER A 643 -9.18 -20.64 -4.48
C SER A 643 -9.95 -19.32 -4.63
N THR A 644 -9.52 -18.46 -5.56
CA THR A 644 -10.25 -17.24 -5.94
C THR A 644 -11.65 -17.52 -6.53
N HIS A 645 -11.99 -18.79 -6.75
CA HIS A 645 -13.35 -19.21 -7.09
C HIS A 645 -14.27 -19.36 -5.86
N GLY A 646 -13.78 -19.08 -4.64
CA GLY A 646 -14.52 -19.23 -3.40
C GLY A 646 -14.69 -20.68 -2.96
N VAL A 647 -13.75 -21.57 -3.31
CA VAL A 647 -13.87 -23.01 -3.09
C VAL A 647 -12.64 -23.57 -2.36
N TYR A 648 -12.88 -24.44 -1.36
CA TYR A 648 -11.83 -25.28 -0.79
C TYR A 648 -11.58 -26.50 -1.69
N GLU A 649 -10.49 -26.50 -2.43
CA GLU A 649 -10.10 -27.61 -3.28
C GLU A 649 -9.65 -28.80 -2.43
N GLN A 650 -10.25 -29.97 -2.67
CA GLN A 650 -10.00 -31.20 -1.89
C GLN A 650 -8.63 -31.78 -2.13
N THR A 651 -7.98 -31.46 -3.26
CA THR A 651 -6.72 -32.05 -3.73
C THR A 651 -5.50 -31.20 -3.42
N ILE A 652 -5.62 -30.19 -2.54
CA ILE A 652 -4.51 -29.24 -2.28
C ILE A 652 -3.24 -29.94 -1.75
N LYS A 653 -3.36 -30.97 -0.93
CA LYS A 653 -2.19 -31.71 -0.43
C LYS A 653 -1.52 -32.53 -1.54
N GLU A 654 -2.32 -33.20 -2.39
CA GLU A 654 -1.82 -33.91 -3.56
C GLU A 654 -1.10 -32.95 -4.52
N LEU A 655 -1.62 -31.74 -4.69
CA LEU A 655 -0.95 -30.67 -5.46
C LEU A 655 0.46 -30.39 -4.89
N CYS A 656 0.56 -30.18 -3.58
CA CYS A 656 1.84 -29.94 -2.92
C CYS A 656 2.80 -31.11 -3.15
N ASP A 657 2.33 -32.35 -2.96
CA ASP A 657 3.13 -33.58 -3.15
C ASP A 657 3.66 -33.70 -4.60
N ILE A 658 2.82 -33.43 -5.60
CA ILE A 658 3.22 -33.43 -7.03
C ILE A 658 4.33 -32.41 -7.29
N VAL A 659 4.20 -31.20 -6.78
CA VAL A 659 5.20 -30.13 -6.99
C VAL A 659 6.52 -30.48 -6.33
N HIS A 660 6.50 -30.94 -5.08
CA HIS A 660 7.69 -31.34 -4.34
C HIS A 660 8.38 -32.55 -4.99
N ALA A 661 7.62 -33.55 -5.43
CA ALA A 661 8.17 -34.72 -6.15
C ALA A 661 8.91 -34.37 -7.45
N ASN A 662 8.59 -33.21 -8.04
CA ASN A 662 9.27 -32.67 -9.22
C ASN A 662 10.32 -31.60 -8.92
N GLY A 663 10.73 -31.44 -7.64
CA GLY A 663 11.78 -30.52 -7.17
C GLY A 663 11.37 -29.06 -7.07
N GLY A 664 10.07 -28.74 -7.22
CA GLY A 664 9.52 -27.40 -7.05
C GLY A 664 9.18 -27.08 -5.60
N GLN A 665 8.98 -25.81 -5.30
CA GLN A 665 8.49 -25.30 -4.02
C GLN A 665 7.03 -24.86 -4.16
N VAL A 666 6.27 -24.89 -3.04
CA VAL A 666 4.88 -24.44 -3.03
C VAL A 666 4.79 -23.05 -2.40
N TYR A 667 4.47 -22.08 -3.23
CA TYR A 667 4.11 -20.74 -2.78
C TYR A 667 2.60 -20.60 -2.66
N MET A 668 2.09 -20.36 -1.44
CA MET A 668 0.67 -20.13 -1.20
C MET A 668 0.38 -18.64 -1.06
N ASP A 669 -0.50 -18.11 -1.89
CA ASP A 669 -1.01 -16.75 -1.77
C ASP A 669 -1.98 -16.68 -0.58
N GLY A 670 -1.61 -15.89 0.43
CA GLY A 670 -2.36 -15.73 1.67
C GLY A 670 -3.45 -14.66 1.64
N ALA A 671 -3.86 -14.20 0.47
CA ALA A 671 -4.95 -13.21 0.35
C ALA A 671 -6.25 -13.72 1.01
N ASN A 672 -6.52 -15.03 0.96
CA ASN A 672 -7.73 -15.68 1.45
C ASN A 672 -7.57 -16.30 2.86
N MET A 673 -6.62 -15.82 3.67
CA MET A 673 -6.42 -16.29 5.05
C MET A 673 -7.67 -16.12 5.94
N ASN A 674 -8.61 -15.23 5.59
CA ASN A 674 -9.86 -15.03 6.33
C ASN A 674 -10.76 -16.29 6.35
N ALA A 675 -10.50 -17.26 5.48
CA ALA A 675 -11.13 -18.57 5.49
C ALA A 675 -10.29 -19.66 6.18
N GLN A 676 -9.06 -19.37 6.64
CA GLN A 676 -8.13 -20.40 7.13
C GLN A 676 -7.83 -20.32 8.62
N VAL A 677 -7.77 -19.13 9.20
CA VAL A 677 -7.28 -18.93 10.58
C VAL A 677 -8.06 -19.76 11.58
N GLY A 678 -7.38 -20.62 12.33
CA GLY A 678 -7.98 -21.51 13.32
C GLY A 678 -8.68 -22.76 12.77
N LEU A 679 -8.86 -22.85 11.44
CA LEU A 679 -9.46 -24.03 10.77
C LEU A 679 -8.41 -24.87 10.03
N THR A 680 -7.49 -24.25 9.38
CA THR A 680 -6.34 -24.85 8.67
C THR A 680 -5.15 -23.89 8.67
N CYS A 681 -3.99 -24.32 8.15
CA CYS A 681 -2.82 -23.46 8.06
C CYS A 681 -1.97 -23.79 6.82
N PRO A 682 -1.40 -22.77 6.15
CA PRO A 682 -0.58 -22.97 4.94
C PRO A 682 0.55 -23.98 5.11
N GLY A 683 1.33 -23.87 6.19
CA GLY A 683 2.42 -24.81 6.50
C GLY A 683 1.93 -26.23 6.76
N CYS A 684 0.74 -26.39 7.37
CA CYS A 684 0.14 -27.71 7.62
C CYS A 684 -0.38 -28.39 6.34
N ILE A 685 -0.72 -27.60 5.33
CA ILE A 685 -1.16 -28.08 4.01
C ILE A 685 0.02 -28.59 3.20
N GLY A 686 1.21 -28.01 3.39
CA GLY A 686 2.42 -28.34 2.66
C GLY A 686 3.00 -27.17 1.85
N ALA A 687 2.57 -25.93 2.14
CA ALA A 687 3.21 -24.75 1.55
C ALA A 687 4.59 -24.50 2.14
N ASP A 688 5.54 -24.09 1.32
CA ASP A 688 6.89 -23.70 1.72
C ASP A 688 7.01 -22.23 2.04
N VAL A 689 6.20 -21.41 1.38
CA VAL A 689 6.12 -19.95 1.58
C VAL A 689 4.67 -19.51 1.48
N CYS A 690 4.30 -18.53 2.33
CA CYS A 690 3.03 -17.81 2.20
C CYS A 690 3.24 -16.33 2.51
N HIS A 691 2.74 -15.42 1.68
CA HIS A 691 2.60 -14.03 2.10
C HIS A 691 1.26 -13.81 2.80
N LEU A 692 1.23 -12.83 3.69
CA LEU A 692 0.04 -12.43 4.42
C LEU A 692 -0.34 -10.99 4.04
N ASN A 693 -1.63 -10.74 3.88
CA ASN A 693 -2.17 -9.40 3.76
C ASN A 693 -2.76 -8.97 5.12
N LEU A 694 -1.97 -8.28 5.95
CA LEU A 694 -2.46 -7.89 7.28
C LEU A 694 -3.63 -6.91 7.20
N HIS A 695 -3.73 -6.16 6.09
CA HIS A 695 -4.83 -5.26 5.77
C HIS A 695 -6.11 -5.97 5.26
N LYS A 696 -6.17 -7.29 5.32
CA LYS A 696 -7.33 -8.12 5.05
C LYS A 696 -7.76 -8.87 6.33
N THR A 697 -7.19 -10.04 6.57
CA THR A 697 -7.57 -10.95 7.66
C THR A 697 -7.28 -10.41 9.06
N PHE A 698 -6.23 -9.58 9.23
CA PHE A 698 -5.71 -9.19 10.54
C PHE A 698 -6.02 -7.73 10.92
N ALA A 699 -7.16 -7.22 10.45
CA ALA A 699 -7.78 -5.96 10.84
C ALA A 699 -6.93 -4.69 10.64
N MET A 700 -5.88 -4.71 9.80
CA MET A 700 -5.23 -3.46 9.44
C MET A 700 -6.10 -2.68 8.44
N PRO A 701 -6.22 -1.34 8.56
CA PRO A 701 -7.09 -0.58 7.67
C PRO A 701 -6.60 -0.56 6.23
N HIS A 702 -7.54 -0.50 5.29
CA HIS A 702 -7.24 -0.40 3.85
C HIS A 702 -6.77 1.00 3.41
N GLY A 703 -7.12 2.07 4.15
CA GLY A 703 -6.62 3.42 3.94
C GLY A 703 -6.78 3.98 2.53
N GLY A 704 -7.81 3.55 1.81
CA GLY A 704 -8.00 3.95 0.40
C GLY A 704 -7.05 3.25 -0.60
N GLY A 705 -6.37 2.19 -0.18
CA GLY A 705 -5.39 1.44 -0.97
C GLY A 705 -3.98 1.41 -0.36
N GLY A 706 -3.91 1.46 0.94
CA GLY A 706 -2.76 1.49 1.83
C GLY A 706 -3.00 2.42 2.99
N PRO A 707 -2.41 2.09 4.18
CA PRO A 707 -1.04 1.61 4.36
C PRO A 707 -0.87 0.12 4.04
N GLY A 708 0.26 -0.22 3.45
CA GLY A 708 0.64 -1.57 3.08
C GLY A 708 1.53 -2.25 4.12
N ILE A 709 1.30 -3.54 4.36
CA ILE A 709 2.21 -4.46 5.04
C ILE A 709 1.87 -5.88 4.58
N GLY A 710 2.90 -6.67 4.21
CA GLY A 710 2.71 -7.99 3.60
C GLY A 710 3.77 -8.99 4.06
N PRO A 711 3.73 -9.45 5.33
CA PRO A 711 4.70 -10.41 5.85
C PRO A 711 4.76 -11.69 5.01
N ILE A 712 5.92 -12.35 5.07
CA ILE A 712 6.09 -13.70 4.54
C ILE A 712 6.41 -14.68 5.64
N GLY A 713 5.66 -15.80 5.69
CA GLY A 713 5.98 -16.98 6.49
C GLY A 713 6.68 -18.02 5.61
N VAL A 714 7.68 -18.70 6.17
CA VAL A 714 8.48 -19.70 5.43
C VAL A 714 8.73 -20.97 6.24
N ALA A 715 8.83 -22.09 5.52
CA ALA A 715 9.27 -23.38 6.07
C ALA A 715 10.74 -23.31 6.52
N GLU A 716 11.16 -24.24 7.40
CA GLU A 716 12.47 -24.28 8.07
C GLU A 716 13.66 -24.11 7.12
N HIS A 717 13.64 -24.82 5.97
CA HIS A 717 14.74 -24.76 5.00
C HIS A 717 14.88 -23.42 4.28
N LEU A 718 13.86 -22.56 4.33
CA LEU A 718 13.86 -21.23 3.72
C LEU A 718 14.20 -20.11 4.70
N VAL A 719 14.26 -20.38 6.00
CA VAL A 719 14.57 -19.37 7.04
C VAL A 719 15.87 -18.59 6.75
N PRO A 720 16.99 -19.23 6.34
CA PRO A 720 18.24 -18.53 6.04
C PRO A 720 18.13 -17.56 4.82
N PHE A 721 17.06 -17.65 4.05
CA PHE A 721 16.85 -16.87 2.82
C PHE A 721 15.79 -15.77 2.96
N LEU A 722 15.30 -15.54 4.18
CA LEU A 722 14.45 -14.39 4.49
C LEU A 722 15.15 -13.07 4.17
N PRO A 723 14.42 -11.97 3.89
CA PRO A 723 15.01 -10.67 3.60
C PRO A 723 15.97 -10.19 4.69
N GLY A 724 17.19 -9.84 4.30
CA GLY A 724 18.17 -9.17 5.15
C GLY A 724 17.99 -7.65 5.13
N HIS A 725 18.75 -6.96 5.98
CA HIS A 725 18.85 -5.50 6.00
C HIS A 725 20.14 -5.08 6.70
N LEU A 726 20.69 -3.92 6.35
CA LEU A 726 21.94 -3.40 6.94
C LEU A 726 21.89 -3.31 8.49
N THR A 727 20.72 -3.07 9.09
CA THR A 727 20.54 -3.02 10.56
C THR A 727 20.34 -4.40 11.20
N LEU A 728 20.23 -5.46 10.42
CA LEU A 728 20.07 -6.84 10.90
C LEU A 728 21.40 -7.63 10.86
N GLY A 729 22.50 -6.99 10.44
CA GLY A 729 23.81 -7.63 10.33
C GLY A 729 24.04 -8.48 9.08
N HIS A 730 23.06 -8.54 8.18
CA HIS A 730 23.17 -9.14 6.85
C HIS A 730 22.28 -8.38 5.87
N GLU A 731 22.81 -8.00 4.71
CA GLU A 731 22.15 -7.09 3.76
C GLU A 731 21.44 -7.82 2.61
N GLU A 732 21.75 -9.08 2.37
CA GLU A 732 21.24 -9.79 1.20
C GLU A 732 19.74 -9.97 1.22
N GLY A 733 19.11 -9.62 0.09
CA GLY A 733 17.69 -9.85 -0.13
C GLY A 733 16.79 -8.77 0.48
N ALA A 734 17.32 -7.59 0.83
CA ALA A 734 16.50 -6.46 1.28
C ALA A 734 15.43 -6.10 0.25
N VAL A 735 14.17 -6.01 0.69
CA VAL A 735 13.00 -5.72 -0.17
C VAL A 735 12.29 -4.42 0.19
N ALA A 736 12.73 -3.75 1.26
CA ALA A 736 12.23 -2.46 1.71
C ALA A 736 13.38 -1.61 2.27
N SER A 737 13.16 -0.30 2.38
CA SER A 737 14.13 0.67 2.90
C SER A 737 14.42 0.52 4.40
N ALA A 738 13.51 -0.14 5.15
CA ALA A 738 13.68 -0.40 6.57
C ALA A 738 13.49 -1.89 6.90
N ALA A 739 14.15 -2.35 7.95
CA ALA A 739 14.22 -3.77 8.33
C ALA A 739 12.85 -4.43 8.58
N TRP A 740 11.87 -3.65 9.00
CA TRP A 740 10.51 -4.11 9.30
C TRP A 740 9.43 -3.39 8.48
N GLY A 741 9.81 -2.75 7.37
CA GLY A 741 8.90 -2.06 6.46
C GLY A 741 7.99 -1.06 7.17
N SER A 742 6.68 -1.36 7.22
CA SER A 742 5.66 -0.51 7.88
C SER A 742 5.51 -0.81 9.38
N ALA A 743 6.59 -0.68 10.15
CA ALA A 743 6.72 -1.19 11.52
C ALA A 743 5.68 -0.64 12.51
N SER A 744 5.39 0.69 12.46
CA SER A 744 4.53 1.33 13.48
C SER A 744 3.08 0.83 13.46
N ILE A 745 2.56 0.48 12.28
CA ILE A 745 1.19 -0.01 12.13
C ILE A 745 1.03 -1.50 12.49
N ALA A 746 2.14 -2.23 12.70
CA ALA A 746 2.10 -3.61 13.20
C ALA A 746 1.40 -3.70 14.58
N ALA A 747 1.38 -2.61 15.35
CA ALA A 747 0.65 -2.46 16.59
C ALA A 747 -0.86 -2.77 16.44
N ILE A 748 -1.47 -2.43 15.30
CA ILE A 748 -2.88 -2.71 15.01
C ILE A 748 -3.16 -4.22 15.03
N CYS A 749 -2.36 -4.98 14.28
CA CYS A 749 -2.51 -6.45 14.24
C CYS A 749 -2.15 -7.09 15.58
N TRP A 750 -1.15 -6.54 16.30
CA TRP A 750 -0.82 -7.00 17.65
C TRP A 750 -2.02 -6.86 18.59
N MET A 751 -2.73 -5.72 18.55
CA MET A 751 -3.96 -5.47 19.31
C MET A 751 -5.07 -6.43 18.91
N TYR A 752 -5.35 -6.58 17.61
CA TYR A 752 -6.38 -7.49 17.10
C TYR A 752 -6.16 -8.93 17.60
N LEU A 753 -4.96 -9.47 17.39
CA LEU A 753 -4.62 -10.82 17.83
C LEU A 753 -4.69 -11.00 19.36
N SER A 754 -4.33 -9.97 20.12
CA SER A 754 -4.40 -10.00 21.58
C SER A 754 -5.82 -9.98 22.12
N MET A 755 -6.71 -9.21 21.46
CA MET A 755 -8.10 -9.07 21.91
C MET A 755 -9.00 -10.20 21.44
N MET A 756 -8.77 -10.75 20.25
CA MET A 756 -9.53 -11.89 19.72
C MET A 756 -9.13 -13.20 20.40
N GLY A 757 -7.86 -13.43 20.65
CA GLY A 757 -7.35 -14.72 21.15
C GLY A 757 -7.62 -15.88 20.20
N PRO A 758 -7.25 -17.12 20.58
CA PRO A 758 -7.39 -18.28 19.71
C PRO A 758 -8.84 -18.61 19.33
N ASP A 759 -9.76 -18.50 20.29
CA ASP A 759 -11.17 -18.85 20.07
C ASP A 759 -11.88 -17.79 19.21
N GLY A 760 -11.66 -16.50 19.48
CA GLY A 760 -12.24 -15.42 18.70
C GLY A 760 -11.74 -15.38 17.26
N LEU A 761 -10.46 -15.68 17.01
CA LEU A 761 -9.90 -15.78 15.66
C LEU A 761 -10.53 -16.92 14.86
N ARG A 762 -10.74 -18.09 15.48
CA ARG A 762 -11.43 -19.20 14.85
C ARG A 762 -12.90 -18.85 14.56
N GLU A 763 -13.60 -18.30 15.54
CA GLU A 763 -15.00 -17.89 15.39
C GLU A 763 -15.18 -16.86 14.28
N ALA A 764 -14.25 -15.89 14.13
CA ALA A 764 -14.24 -14.92 13.05
C ALA A 764 -14.19 -15.60 11.67
N THR A 765 -13.31 -16.59 11.50
CA THR A 765 -13.22 -17.39 10.27
C THR A 765 -14.50 -18.15 9.98
N GLU A 766 -15.06 -18.83 10.99
CA GLU A 766 -16.30 -19.60 10.87
C GLU A 766 -17.48 -18.68 10.48
N MET A 767 -17.53 -17.48 11.05
CA MET A 767 -18.57 -16.49 10.74
C MET A 767 -18.42 -15.88 9.34
N ALA A 768 -17.20 -15.63 8.88
CA ALA A 768 -16.96 -15.19 7.50
C ALA A 768 -17.50 -16.23 6.49
N ILE A 769 -17.25 -17.51 6.77
CA ILE A 769 -17.77 -18.62 5.95
C ILE A 769 -19.32 -18.70 6.03
N LEU A 770 -19.89 -18.56 7.22
CA LEU A 770 -21.37 -18.55 7.38
C LEU A 770 -22.00 -17.38 6.60
N ASN A 771 -21.45 -16.17 6.73
CA ASN A 771 -21.96 -14.97 6.06
C ASN A 771 -21.97 -15.12 4.53
N ALA A 772 -20.88 -15.67 3.95
CA ALA A 772 -20.79 -15.92 2.52
C ALA A 772 -21.83 -16.97 2.04
N ASN A 773 -21.97 -18.06 2.78
CA ASN A 773 -22.95 -19.10 2.47
C ASN A 773 -24.40 -18.62 2.63
N TYR A 774 -24.65 -17.74 3.61
CA TYR A 774 -25.97 -17.11 3.79
C TYR A 774 -26.35 -16.25 2.58
N ILE A 775 -25.46 -15.38 2.10
CA ILE A 775 -25.67 -14.58 0.87
C ILE A 775 -25.84 -15.48 -0.34
N ALA A 776 -24.95 -16.46 -0.52
CA ALA A 776 -25.01 -17.41 -1.64
C ALA A 776 -26.35 -18.17 -1.68
N LYS A 777 -26.88 -18.61 -0.53
CA LYS A 777 -28.16 -19.27 -0.40
C LYS A 777 -29.33 -18.36 -0.74
N LYS A 778 -29.30 -17.12 -0.22
CA LYS A 778 -30.41 -16.15 -0.43
C LYS A 778 -30.46 -15.65 -1.86
N LEU A 779 -29.31 -15.42 -2.52
CA LEU A 779 -29.27 -14.86 -3.86
C LEU A 779 -29.11 -15.89 -4.99
N GLY A 780 -28.67 -17.11 -4.69
CA GLY A 780 -28.33 -18.13 -5.70
C GLY A 780 -29.46 -18.57 -6.62
N HIS A 781 -30.70 -18.34 -6.23
CA HIS A 781 -31.89 -18.63 -7.07
C HIS A 781 -32.19 -17.49 -8.07
N LEU A 782 -31.66 -16.29 -7.85
CA LEU A 782 -31.80 -15.11 -8.71
C LEU A 782 -30.54 -14.91 -9.57
N PHE A 783 -29.39 -15.05 -8.94
CA PHE A 783 -28.04 -14.95 -9.54
C PHE A 783 -27.32 -16.26 -9.24
N PRO A 784 -27.23 -17.21 -10.18
CA PRO A 784 -26.57 -18.49 -9.92
C PRO A 784 -25.18 -18.33 -9.32
N VAL A 785 -24.87 -19.13 -8.30
CA VAL A 785 -23.50 -19.21 -7.76
C VAL A 785 -22.68 -20.04 -8.75
N LEU A 786 -21.67 -19.39 -9.37
CA LEU A 786 -20.94 -19.98 -10.50
C LEU A 786 -20.11 -21.20 -10.09
N TYR A 787 -19.41 -21.10 -8.95
CA TYR A 787 -18.60 -22.18 -8.41
C TYR A 787 -18.98 -22.48 -6.97
N SER A 788 -18.98 -23.75 -6.62
CA SER A 788 -19.24 -24.21 -5.26
C SER A 788 -18.51 -25.53 -5.00
N GLY A 789 -18.17 -25.77 -3.74
CA GLY A 789 -17.62 -27.02 -3.28
C GLY A 789 -18.68 -28.09 -3.02
N ASN A 790 -18.37 -29.01 -2.11
CA ASN A 790 -19.30 -30.07 -1.70
C ASN A 790 -20.63 -29.48 -1.22
N LYS A 791 -21.74 -30.17 -1.56
CA LYS A 791 -23.11 -29.77 -1.17
C LYS A 791 -23.56 -28.39 -1.67
N GLY A 792 -22.84 -27.77 -2.62
CA GLY A 792 -23.18 -26.45 -3.13
C GLY A 792 -22.76 -25.31 -2.19
N LEU A 793 -21.81 -25.56 -1.27
CA LEU A 793 -21.31 -24.59 -0.29
C LEU A 793 -20.07 -23.86 -0.81
N VAL A 794 -19.85 -22.64 -0.31
CA VAL A 794 -18.70 -21.81 -0.64
C VAL A 794 -17.78 -21.58 0.58
N ALA A 795 -16.60 -21.03 0.36
CA ALA A 795 -15.69 -20.58 1.41
C ALA A 795 -16.21 -19.25 2.02
N HIS A 796 -15.35 -18.26 2.19
CA HIS A 796 -15.68 -16.93 2.75
C HIS A 796 -16.18 -15.93 1.70
N GLU A 797 -16.23 -16.31 0.45
CA GLU A 797 -16.68 -15.49 -0.68
C GLU A 797 -17.43 -16.34 -1.70
N CYS A 798 -18.24 -15.71 -2.56
CA CYS A 798 -18.98 -16.39 -3.63
C CYS A 798 -18.98 -15.57 -4.92
N ILE A 799 -19.09 -16.26 -6.06
CA ILE A 799 -19.22 -15.64 -7.38
C ILE A 799 -20.66 -15.76 -7.84
N LEU A 800 -21.37 -14.63 -7.93
CA LEU A 800 -22.70 -14.53 -8.50
C LEU A 800 -22.61 -14.32 -10.02
N ASP A 801 -23.39 -15.06 -10.78
CA ASP A 801 -23.39 -15.05 -12.25
C ASP A 801 -24.62 -14.33 -12.84
N PRO A 802 -24.55 -13.02 -13.12
CA PRO A 802 -25.61 -12.28 -13.77
C PRO A 802 -25.56 -12.31 -15.31
N ARG A 803 -24.63 -13.03 -15.95
CA ARG A 803 -24.32 -12.93 -17.38
C ARG A 803 -25.53 -13.13 -18.29
N GLN A 804 -26.37 -14.12 -18.01
CA GLN A 804 -27.59 -14.35 -18.81
C GLN A 804 -28.57 -13.20 -18.66
N LEU A 805 -28.81 -12.75 -17.42
CA LEU A 805 -29.71 -11.62 -17.12
C LEU A 805 -29.27 -10.34 -17.77
N THR A 806 -27.97 -10.01 -17.65
CA THR A 806 -27.41 -8.78 -18.24
C THR A 806 -27.44 -8.84 -19.76
N HIS A 807 -27.15 -9.99 -20.37
CA HIS A 807 -27.24 -10.18 -21.82
C HIS A 807 -28.67 -9.95 -22.32
N ASP A 808 -29.70 -10.57 -21.69
CA ASP A 808 -31.10 -10.49 -22.13
C ASP A 808 -31.68 -9.08 -21.95
N ALA A 809 -31.21 -8.35 -20.92
CA ALA A 809 -31.62 -6.97 -20.66
C ALA A 809 -30.80 -5.91 -21.45
N GLY A 810 -29.71 -6.28 -22.12
CA GLY A 810 -28.79 -5.34 -22.75
C GLY A 810 -27.99 -4.48 -21.73
N LEU A 811 -27.67 -5.07 -20.58
CA LEU A 811 -26.92 -4.46 -19.48
C LEU A 811 -25.54 -5.08 -19.33
N THR A 812 -24.75 -4.53 -18.43
CA THR A 812 -23.44 -5.02 -18.00
C THR A 812 -23.40 -5.18 -16.48
N VAL A 813 -22.39 -5.87 -15.94
CA VAL A 813 -22.19 -5.93 -14.47
C VAL A 813 -21.86 -4.56 -13.88
N ASP A 814 -21.29 -3.63 -14.68
CA ASP A 814 -21.04 -2.26 -14.27
C ASP A 814 -22.35 -1.52 -13.95
N ASP A 815 -23.42 -1.77 -14.73
CA ASP A 815 -24.74 -1.19 -14.46
C ASP A 815 -25.30 -1.65 -13.11
N ILE A 816 -25.11 -2.93 -12.76
CA ILE A 816 -25.48 -3.46 -11.43
C ILE A 816 -24.68 -2.80 -10.31
N ALA A 817 -23.36 -2.69 -10.47
CA ALA A 817 -22.50 -2.06 -9.49
C ALA A 817 -22.81 -0.57 -9.30
N LYS A 818 -23.09 0.17 -10.39
CA LYS A 818 -23.52 1.57 -10.33
C LYS A 818 -24.89 1.72 -9.64
N ARG A 819 -25.81 0.79 -9.88
CA ARG A 819 -27.11 0.80 -9.23
C ARG A 819 -27.01 0.52 -7.73
N LEU A 820 -26.08 -0.34 -7.28
CA LEU A 820 -25.81 -0.58 -5.86
C LEU A 820 -25.38 0.71 -5.12
N MET A 821 -24.71 1.66 -5.80
CA MET A 821 -24.39 2.96 -5.20
C MET A 821 -25.65 3.76 -4.82
N ASP A 822 -26.74 3.63 -5.60
CA ASP A 822 -28.03 4.23 -5.25
C ASP A 822 -28.66 3.60 -4.03
N TYR A 823 -28.36 2.31 -3.76
CA TYR A 823 -28.72 1.61 -2.52
C TYR A 823 -27.77 1.89 -1.35
N GLY A 824 -26.74 2.71 -1.54
CA GLY A 824 -25.75 3.06 -0.53
C GLY A 824 -24.72 1.96 -0.27
N PHE A 825 -24.35 1.19 -1.32
CA PHE A 825 -23.30 0.18 -1.26
C PHE A 825 -22.17 0.47 -2.24
N HIS A 826 -20.96 0.09 -1.86
CA HIS A 826 -19.90 -0.17 -2.82
C HIS A 826 -20.25 -1.43 -3.62
N GLY A 827 -20.11 -1.40 -4.94
CA GLY A 827 -20.34 -2.60 -5.75
C GLY A 827 -19.29 -3.68 -5.46
N PRO A 828 -19.67 -4.98 -5.52
CA PRO A 828 -18.73 -6.10 -5.42
C PRO A 828 -17.62 -6.05 -6.49
N THR A 829 -16.61 -6.90 -6.36
CA THR A 829 -15.56 -7.06 -7.39
C THR A 829 -16.18 -7.56 -8.68
N MET A 830 -15.97 -6.81 -9.77
CA MET A 830 -16.57 -7.08 -11.07
C MET A 830 -15.60 -7.82 -12.00
N SER A 831 -16.12 -8.76 -12.79
CA SER A 831 -15.41 -9.42 -13.89
C SER A 831 -14.09 -10.08 -13.46
N PHE A 832 -14.00 -10.55 -12.23
CA PHE A 832 -12.86 -11.27 -11.68
C PHE A 832 -13.35 -12.42 -10.77
N PRO A 833 -12.74 -13.61 -10.84
CA PRO A 833 -11.78 -14.07 -11.87
C PRO A 833 -12.45 -14.37 -13.23
N VAL A 834 -13.77 -14.36 -13.29
CA VAL A 834 -14.55 -14.65 -14.50
C VAL A 834 -15.18 -13.38 -15.05
N PRO A 835 -14.97 -13.05 -16.34
CA PRO A 835 -15.61 -11.89 -16.95
C PRO A 835 -17.14 -11.91 -16.84
N GLY A 836 -17.73 -10.76 -16.52
CA GLY A 836 -19.19 -10.59 -16.45
C GLY A 836 -19.83 -11.11 -15.16
N THR A 837 -19.07 -11.43 -14.13
CA THR A 837 -19.56 -11.90 -12.83
C THR A 837 -19.36 -10.88 -11.72
N LEU A 838 -19.97 -11.11 -10.56
CA LEU A 838 -19.80 -10.36 -9.32
C LEU A 838 -19.25 -11.29 -8.25
N MET A 839 -18.12 -10.91 -7.64
CA MET A 839 -17.52 -11.63 -6.52
C MET A 839 -17.82 -10.89 -5.22
N VAL A 840 -18.50 -11.57 -4.30
CA VAL A 840 -19.01 -11.02 -3.03
C VAL A 840 -18.28 -11.68 -1.86
N GLU A 841 -17.65 -10.88 -1.01
CA GLU A 841 -17.05 -11.30 0.26
C GLU A 841 -17.63 -10.45 1.40
N PRO A 842 -18.60 -10.98 2.18
CA PRO A 842 -18.99 -10.36 3.44
C PRO A 842 -18.01 -10.80 4.53
N THR A 843 -17.51 -9.85 5.30
CA THR A 843 -16.62 -10.18 6.43
C THR A 843 -17.42 -10.63 7.64
N GLU A 844 -16.76 -11.25 8.62
CA GLU A 844 -17.35 -11.61 9.90
C GLU A 844 -17.83 -10.41 10.72
N SER A 845 -17.30 -9.21 10.45
CA SER A 845 -17.64 -7.98 11.19
C SER A 845 -19.00 -7.38 10.78
N GLU A 846 -19.58 -7.84 9.68
CA GLU A 846 -20.86 -7.32 9.21
C GLU A 846 -22.05 -7.93 9.96
N PRO A 847 -22.95 -7.10 10.53
CA PRO A 847 -24.14 -7.60 11.20
C PRO A 847 -25.15 -8.18 10.19
N LYS A 848 -25.93 -9.19 10.62
CA LYS A 848 -26.97 -9.80 9.77
C LYS A 848 -27.88 -8.77 9.11
N LYS A 849 -28.24 -7.70 9.82
CA LYS A 849 -29.07 -6.62 9.28
C LYS A 849 -28.46 -5.98 8.03
N GLU A 850 -27.15 -5.82 7.98
CA GLU A 850 -26.46 -5.25 6.82
C GLU A 850 -26.37 -6.26 5.66
N LEU A 851 -26.18 -7.55 5.98
CA LEU A 851 -26.26 -8.62 4.98
C LEU A 851 -27.66 -8.68 4.37
N ASP A 852 -28.71 -8.60 5.17
CA ASP A 852 -30.10 -8.59 4.70
C ASP A 852 -30.39 -7.34 3.85
N ARG A 853 -29.84 -6.18 4.19
CA ARG A 853 -29.96 -4.95 3.40
C ARG A 853 -29.29 -5.11 2.02
N PHE A 854 -28.13 -5.75 1.96
CA PHE A 854 -27.47 -6.08 0.69
C PHE A 854 -28.28 -7.09 -0.14
N ILE A 855 -28.82 -8.12 0.50
CA ILE A 855 -29.68 -9.12 -0.15
C ILE A 855 -30.92 -8.42 -0.74
N GLU A 856 -31.63 -7.58 0.03
CA GLU A 856 -32.76 -6.81 -0.46
C GLU A 856 -32.41 -5.92 -1.66
N ALA A 857 -31.26 -5.24 -1.63
CA ALA A 857 -30.80 -4.44 -2.75
C ALA A 857 -30.60 -5.27 -4.02
N MET A 858 -29.97 -6.44 -3.91
CA MET A 858 -29.77 -7.35 -5.04
C MET A 858 -31.09 -7.96 -5.56
N GLU A 859 -32.03 -8.31 -4.68
CA GLU A 859 -33.36 -8.76 -5.06
C GLU A 859 -34.14 -7.70 -5.85
N ARG A 860 -34.06 -6.43 -5.41
CA ARG A 860 -34.67 -5.30 -6.11
C ARG A 860 -34.01 -5.05 -7.46
N ILE A 861 -32.70 -5.08 -7.54
CA ILE A 861 -31.96 -4.95 -8.80
C ILE A 861 -32.35 -6.08 -9.77
N HIS A 862 -32.51 -7.32 -9.28
CA HIS A 862 -33.00 -8.43 -10.12
C HIS A 862 -34.38 -8.13 -10.67
N ALA A 863 -35.30 -7.58 -9.86
CA ALA A 863 -36.62 -7.18 -10.31
C ALA A 863 -36.59 -6.06 -11.35
N GLU A 864 -35.71 -5.05 -11.17
CA GLU A 864 -35.48 -3.99 -12.15
C GLU A 864 -34.95 -4.55 -13.49
N ILE A 865 -33.99 -5.50 -13.47
CA ILE A 865 -33.50 -6.20 -14.66
C ILE A 865 -34.63 -6.98 -15.36
N THR A 866 -35.42 -7.69 -14.57
CA THR A 866 -36.57 -8.48 -15.07
C THR A 866 -37.61 -7.60 -15.75
N ALA A 867 -37.88 -6.41 -15.23
CA ALA A 867 -38.78 -5.42 -15.84
C ALA A 867 -38.30 -4.99 -17.25
N ILE A 868 -37.00 -4.84 -17.43
CA ILE A 868 -36.39 -4.51 -18.75
C ILE A 868 -36.56 -5.72 -19.71
N ILE A 869 -36.26 -6.93 -19.25
CA ILE A 869 -36.42 -8.16 -20.07
C ILE A 869 -37.87 -8.34 -20.54
N ASN A 870 -38.83 -8.10 -19.65
CA ASN A 870 -40.27 -8.23 -19.94
C ASN A 870 -40.84 -7.04 -20.73
N GLY A 871 -40.07 -5.99 -21.01
CA GLY A 871 -40.49 -4.80 -21.74
C GLY A 871 -41.42 -3.87 -20.95
N THR A 872 -41.44 -3.97 -19.61
CA THR A 872 -42.20 -3.06 -18.73
C THR A 872 -41.32 -1.84 -18.30
N ALA A 873 -40.02 -1.94 -18.46
CA ALA A 873 -39.06 -0.81 -18.36
C ALA A 873 -38.34 -0.62 -19.71
N ASP A 874 -37.97 0.61 -20.01
CA ASP A 874 -37.27 0.94 -21.25
C ASP A 874 -35.86 0.33 -21.30
N LYS A 875 -35.41 -0.14 -22.46
CA LYS A 875 -34.10 -0.79 -22.63
C LYS A 875 -32.93 0.18 -22.59
N GLU A 876 -33.13 1.41 -23.05
CA GLU A 876 -32.08 2.41 -23.17
C GLU A 876 -32.15 3.45 -22.06
N ASP A 877 -33.35 3.81 -21.61
CA ASP A 877 -33.55 4.79 -20.54
C ASP A 877 -34.20 4.15 -19.31
N ASN A 878 -33.40 3.61 -18.41
CA ASN A 878 -33.81 2.90 -17.20
C ASN A 878 -32.92 3.19 -16.00
N VAL A 879 -33.39 2.80 -14.82
CA VAL A 879 -32.69 3.11 -13.54
C VAL A 879 -31.27 2.54 -13.45
N LEU A 880 -30.97 1.40 -14.12
CA LEU A 880 -29.65 0.78 -14.07
C LEU A 880 -28.65 1.51 -14.99
N LYS A 881 -29.04 1.81 -16.23
CA LYS A 881 -28.17 2.51 -17.18
C LYS A 881 -27.86 3.95 -16.75
N ASN A 882 -28.79 4.59 -16.06
CA ASN A 882 -28.63 5.98 -15.60
C ASN A 882 -27.99 6.10 -14.20
N SER A 883 -27.80 4.97 -13.50
CA SER A 883 -27.13 4.95 -12.19
C SER A 883 -25.63 5.28 -12.30
N PRO A 884 -25.05 5.90 -11.25
CA PRO A 884 -25.71 6.32 -10.02
C PRO A 884 -26.41 7.68 -10.17
N HIS A 885 -27.47 7.89 -9.39
CA HIS A 885 -28.22 9.12 -9.37
C HIS A 885 -27.73 10.07 -8.28
N THR A 886 -27.32 11.28 -8.68
CA THR A 886 -26.90 12.31 -7.72
C THR A 886 -28.08 13.07 -7.14
N ALA A 887 -27.90 13.75 -6.01
CA ALA A 887 -28.91 14.61 -5.42
C ALA A 887 -29.39 15.70 -6.41
N GLU A 888 -28.45 16.27 -7.21
CA GLU A 888 -28.74 17.27 -8.22
C GLU A 888 -29.66 16.72 -9.32
N MET A 889 -29.37 15.52 -9.86
CA MET A 889 -30.22 14.89 -10.87
C MET A 889 -31.65 14.74 -10.37
N VAL A 890 -31.83 14.24 -9.14
CA VAL A 890 -33.15 13.94 -8.57
C VAL A 890 -33.91 15.22 -8.20
N SER A 891 -33.22 16.29 -7.81
CA SER A 891 -33.84 17.58 -7.44
C SER A 891 -34.00 18.57 -8.58
N ALA A 892 -33.53 18.24 -9.78
CA ALA A 892 -33.66 19.11 -10.95
C ALA A 892 -35.15 19.38 -11.28
N ASP A 893 -35.46 20.56 -11.80
CA ASP A 893 -36.83 20.92 -12.16
C ASP A 893 -37.43 20.01 -13.24
N GLU A 894 -36.61 19.63 -14.23
CA GLU A 894 -37.00 18.69 -15.28
C GLU A 894 -36.59 17.25 -14.93
N TRP A 895 -37.51 16.33 -15.18
CA TRP A 895 -37.27 14.88 -15.12
C TRP A 895 -37.79 14.25 -16.40
N ARG A 896 -36.91 13.72 -17.21
CA ARG A 896 -37.26 13.23 -18.55
C ARG A 896 -37.28 11.70 -18.65
N HIS A 897 -36.90 11.03 -17.58
CA HIS A 897 -36.82 9.56 -17.55
C HIS A 897 -38.22 8.91 -17.41
N PRO A 898 -38.44 7.72 -17.97
CA PRO A 898 -39.74 7.01 -17.89
C PRO A 898 -40.00 6.37 -16.51
N TYR A 899 -39.12 6.52 -15.55
CA TYR A 899 -39.23 6.07 -14.17
C TYR A 899 -39.26 7.27 -13.20
N SER A 900 -39.77 7.04 -11.99
CA SER A 900 -39.95 8.11 -11.02
C SER A 900 -38.65 8.50 -10.31
N ARG A 901 -38.59 9.74 -9.80
CA ARG A 901 -37.49 10.21 -8.92
C ARG A 901 -37.37 9.35 -7.65
N SER A 902 -38.49 8.83 -7.13
CA SER A 902 -38.48 7.94 -5.98
C SER A 902 -37.83 6.60 -6.28
N GLU A 903 -38.07 6.03 -7.47
CA GLU A 903 -37.35 4.82 -7.92
C GLU A 903 -35.85 5.07 -8.08
N ALA A 904 -35.48 6.22 -8.58
CA ALA A 904 -34.07 6.63 -8.69
C ALA A 904 -33.40 6.74 -7.32
N ALA A 905 -33.99 7.54 -6.42
CA ALA A 905 -33.36 7.96 -5.16
C ALA A 905 -33.58 7.00 -3.99
N TYR A 906 -34.80 6.47 -3.86
CA TYR A 906 -35.25 5.73 -2.68
C TYR A 906 -35.89 4.38 -3.07
N PRO A 907 -35.14 3.49 -3.74
CA PRO A 907 -35.66 2.19 -4.19
C PRO A 907 -36.10 1.29 -3.03
N VAL A 908 -35.64 1.54 -1.82
CA VAL A 908 -36.07 0.87 -0.58
C VAL A 908 -36.36 1.90 0.52
N SER A 909 -37.30 1.59 1.41
CA SER A 909 -37.78 2.52 2.45
C SER A 909 -36.70 2.92 3.47
N GLY A 910 -35.71 2.06 3.75
CA GLY A 910 -34.59 2.36 4.66
C GLY A 910 -33.77 3.57 4.25
N LEU A 911 -33.68 3.84 2.95
CA LEU A 911 -32.95 5.00 2.41
C LEU A 911 -33.63 6.36 2.72
N LEU A 912 -34.88 6.37 3.15
CA LEU A 912 -35.54 7.60 3.62
C LEU A 912 -34.99 8.07 4.97
N ILE A 913 -34.37 7.17 5.72
CA ILE A 913 -33.77 7.48 7.03
C ILE A 913 -32.33 7.90 6.84
N HIS A 914 -31.58 7.17 6.03
CA HIS A 914 -30.16 7.40 5.77
C HIS A 914 -29.84 7.11 4.31
N LYS A 915 -29.41 8.12 3.56
CA LYS A 915 -29.07 8.05 2.16
C LYS A 915 -27.68 8.57 1.91
N PHE A 916 -26.79 7.70 1.43
CA PHE A 916 -25.56 8.14 0.79
C PHE A 916 -25.86 8.65 -0.63
N TRP A 917 -25.41 9.84 -0.95
CA TRP A 917 -25.55 10.42 -2.28
C TRP A 917 -24.22 10.36 -3.03
N PRO A 918 -24.12 9.63 -4.15
CA PRO A 918 -22.98 9.74 -5.05
C PRO A 918 -22.76 11.21 -5.46
N TYR A 919 -21.52 11.65 -5.38
CA TYR A 919 -21.21 13.05 -5.63
C TYR A 919 -21.26 13.43 -7.11
N VAL A 920 -20.91 12.51 -8.01
CA VAL A 920 -20.97 12.63 -9.47
C VAL A 920 -21.82 11.51 -10.05
N GLY A 921 -22.42 11.77 -11.23
CA GLY A 921 -23.04 10.73 -12.05
C GLY A 921 -21.99 9.79 -12.63
N ARG A 922 -22.42 8.87 -13.48
CA ARG A 922 -21.52 7.89 -14.13
C ARG A 922 -20.37 8.62 -14.85
N VAL A 923 -19.15 8.21 -14.53
CA VAL A 923 -17.92 8.83 -15.07
C VAL A 923 -17.61 8.29 -16.47
N ASP A 924 -17.37 9.18 -17.42
CA ASP A 924 -16.96 8.83 -18.79
C ASP A 924 -15.47 8.44 -18.84
N ASN A 925 -15.20 7.15 -18.78
CA ASN A 925 -13.84 6.62 -18.85
C ASN A 925 -13.17 6.84 -20.21
N VAL A 926 -13.94 6.84 -21.31
CA VAL A 926 -13.39 7.01 -22.66
C VAL A 926 -12.96 8.46 -22.88
N TYR A 927 -13.76 9.42 -22.44
CA TYR A 927 -13.39 10.84 -22.47
C TYR A 927 -12.08 11.07 -21.68
N GLY A 928 -11.99 10.58 -20.44
CA GLY A 928 -10.81 10.76 -19.59
C GLY A 928 -9.54 10.11 -20.15
N ASP A 929 -9.65 8.97 -20.86
CA ASP A 929 -8.47 8.33 -21.50
C ASP A 929 -7.99 9.08 -22.73
N ARG A 930 -8.90 9.77 -23.45
CA ARG A 930 -8.58 10.61 -24.62
C ARG A 930 -8.04 11.99 -24.23
N ASN A 931 -8.45 12.51 -23.07
CA ASN A 931 -8.12 13.84 -22.57
C ASN A 931 -7.39 13.75 -21.23
N LEU A 932 -6.22 13.11 -21.23
CA LEU A 932 -5.50 12.78 -20.00
C LEU A 932 -4.95 14.03 -19.31
N VAL A 933 -5.50 14.35 -18.14
CA VAL A 933 -5.03 15.39 -17.21
C VAL A 933 -4.70 14.71 -15.88
N CYS A 934 -3.47 14.81 -15.40
CA CYS A 934 -2.96 14.17 -14.18
C CYS A 934 -2.37 15.14 -13.16
N THR A 935 -2.53 16.44 -13.38
CA THR A 935 -2.22 17.52 -12.44
C THR A 935 -3.46 18.38 -12.25
N CYS A 936 -3.56 19.08 -11.14
CA CYS A 936 -4.58 20.10 -10.95
C CYS A 936 -4.28 21.27 -11.90
N ASP A 937 -4.84 21.24 -13.07
CA ASP A 937 -5.11 22.50 -13.75
C ASP A 937 -6.18 23.24 -12.97
N THR A 938 -6.20 24.55 -13.04
CA THR A 938 -7.23 25.31 -12.36
C THR A 938 -8.60 24.75 -12.78
N VAL A 939 -9.51 24.54 -11.83
CA VAL A 939 -10.90 24.13 -12.14
C VAL A 939 -11.54 25.04 -13.21
N GLU A 940 -11.10 26.28 -13.29
CA GLU A 940 -11.50 27.26 -14.30
C GLU A 940 -11.01 26.95 -15.72
N GLU A 941 -9.80 26.40 -15.89
CA GLU A 941 -9.27 25.99 -17.20
C GLU A 941 -9.95 24.72 -17.70
N PHE A 942 -10.23 23.77 -16.80
CA PHE A 942 -10.96 22.55 -17.14
C PHE A 942 -12.44 22.86 -17.47
N SER A 943 -13.10 23.75 -16.71
CA SER A 943 -14.46 24.20 -16.99
C SER A 943 -14.56 24.88 -18.34
N LYS A 944 -13.58 25.70 -18.72
CA LYS A 944 -13.51 26.33 -20.05
C LYS A 944 -13.26 25.32 -21.17
N ALA A 945 -12.53 24.25 -20.91
CA ALA A 945 -12.31 23.16 -21.88
C ALA A 945 -13.56 22.33 -22.15
N VAL A 946 -14.48 22.27 -21.19
CA VAL A 946 -15.77 21.53 -21.30
C VAL A 946 -16.86 22.39 -21.98
N GLU A 947 -16.76 23.71 -21.93
CA GLU A 947 -17.68 24.64 -22.64
C GLU A 947 -17.41 24.75 -24.16
N LEU A 948 -16.33 24.13 -24.67
CA LEU A 948 -15.97 24.04 -26.09
C LEU A 948 -16.26 22.62 -26.62
#